data_2b404a183b68cac4216e42a194fbfb8b
#
_entry.id   2b404a183b68cac4216e42a194fbfb8b
#
_cell.length_a   1.000
_cell.length_b   1.000
_cell.length_c   1.000
_cell.angle_alpha   90.00
_cell.angle_beta   90.00
_cell.angle_gamma   90.00
#
_symmetry.space_group_name_H-M   'P 1'
#
loop_
_entity.id
_entity.type
_entity.pdbx_description
1 polymer ?
#
loop_
_entity_poly.entity_id
_entity_poly.type
_entity_poly.pdbx_seq_one_letter_code
_entity_poly.pdbx_strand_id
1 'polypeptide(L)'
;GGYMNKIFSYDFLRLEFRDIYEDIEELKKKTTHDDIEESINAIIGDIIYYIYKKNNILYDEKLNWEKRLSLLKEINIIPADILDKIRVWAEKIRVNYSQCTASEDELSEMKILYEILAWFVTNYGEENYSLILEGLLDSEKEIFKKYLLENKNDVEKNTVKNIENIVDEPQVKEDIVRLLLEKGENYYFGRGVKKDSKKAYKYFLDAAKYKDEYAETYLGLFYDKGIGISKNYEIAYQWYYKAAIKGNAFAQYSLGVLYSEGNGVIKDNNKAFMWFQKSAENDYVGSYYQLGRAYYNGLGVDKDEEKAFKWHKKAAENNLPASQYALSLMYKNGEGCEENLVSAYYWVERAAENDYEDAYYIIGRSYLEGICLEVNYKKAYYYLSKGYLSLDTNCIESLAEMYLKGLHVKKDVYTALELYNKAIEFGDRSIYFKVGKVYEDEGLINQAILIYGQGHEEGNLKCTQRLGIIYYNGEGVEKNLEKAMEYMEIAAAKKEPHAMYVLAVAYYRLNKFGDKTSDIVKALLKEAYELGSPYAGDYLACIMINEIKEGKDVNKNDLVTYIKFGVENELKESIFKYGYIYEKGIGIEQNYEKAYYYYTLAAETKYVKAMIKLGDWYKLGIFLSRNIDLAIKWYEKAAKENDIEGTEKLIEIYEKGIGGRRSDIKAIYYVFKLIDLDALKGKEKLVYYCFKGIGVEENKEKGYELIDEIKEIDVGTSKYIKGYLGEQGLIDIDKDEIIKSYRDGIELGNLECYGQLAAYLYNNKLNKNNKYKEAFEISMEGQSLGVNKCKYIFLKERLKEIQSSGIVTVEELIIVKKLGKLINRGVYEVINDLIEWYNTRRSQDKTIYYDLQEKAIYFNVIKSEERLQ
;
A
#
# COMPACT_ATOMS: atom_id res chain seq x y z
N GLY A 1 46.01 33.06 8.38
CA GLY A 1 45.04 34.09 8.81
C GLY A 1 45.09 35.42 8.02
N GLY A 2 46.25 35.90 7.59
CA GLY A 2 46.36 37.19 6.89
C GLY A 2 46.19 37.15 5.36
N TYR A 3 46.34 35.99 4.75
CA TYR A 3 46.23 35.84 3.29
C TYR A 3 44.80 35.56 2.82
N MET A 4 43.98 34.85 3.60
CA MET A 4 42.58 34.55 3.27
C MET A 4 41.73 35.82 3.15
N ASN A 5 42.00 36.89 3.92
CA ASN A 5 41.20 38.14 3.88
C ASN A 5 41.46 39.03 2.66
N LYS A 6 42.43 38.70 1.78
CA LYS A 6 42.76 39.53 0.63
C LYS A 6 42.26 39.01 -0.72
N ILE A 7 41.87 37.74 -0.80
CA ILE A 7 41.58 37.12 -2.10
C ILE A 7 40.06 37.04 -2.44
N PHE A 8 39.19 36.98 -1.43
CA PHE A 8 37.75 36.86 -1.70
C PHE A 8 36.91 37.75 -0.78
N SER A 9 36.03 38.55 -1.37
CA SER A 9 34.86 39.10 -0.71
C SER A 9 33.71 38.08 -0.81
N TYR A 10 33.52 37.33 0.27
CA TYR A 10 32.42 36.38 0.37
C TYR A 10 31.07 37.07 0.67
N ASP A 11 30.97 38.38 0.47
CA ASP A 11 29.78 39.17 0.81
C ASP A 11 28.54 38.72 0.10
N PHE A 12 28.68 38.09 -1.07
CA PHE A 12 27.54 37.49 -1.78
C PHE A 12 26.96 36.22 -1.09
N LEU A 13 27.85 35.44 -0.43
CA LEU A 13 27.36 34.26 0.32
C LEU A 13 26.57 34.67 1.55
N ARG A 14 26.88 35.82 2.13
CA ARG A 14 26.22 36.33 3.33
C ARG A 14 24.74 36.58 3.18
N LEU A 15 24.25 36.88 1.98
CA LEU A 15 22.86 37.22 1.73
C LEU A 15 22.00 36.01 1.31
N GLU A 16 22.57 35.11 0.54
CA GLU A 16 21.83 34.00 -0.08
C GLU A 16 22.21 32.61 0.47
N PHE A 17 23.43 32.49 0.95
CA PHE A 17 24.00 31.22 1.45
C PHE A 17 24.61 31.48 2.84
N ARG A 18 23.78 31.94 3.75
CA ARG A 18 24.19 32.41 5.07
C ARG A 18 24.98 31.36 5.85
N ASP A 19 24.51 30.12 5.84
CA ASP A 19 25.10 29.03 6.60
C ASP A 19 26.50 28.71 6.04
N ILE A 20 26.64 28.58 4.72
CA ILE A 20 27.92 28.38 4.04
C ILE A 20 28.90 29.56 4.31
N TYR A 21 28.40 30.78 4.32
CA TYR A 21 29.17 31.95 4.64
C TYR A 21 29.67 31.93 6.09
N GLU A 22 28.82 31.59 7.05
CA GLU A 22 29.15 31.51 8.46
C GLU A 22 30.22 30.42 8.71
N ASP A 23 30.09 29.24 8.08
CA ASP A 23 31.06 28.15 8.16
C ASP A 23 32.43 28.51 7.57
N ILE A 24 32.45 29.22 6.43
CA ILE A 24 33.72 29.72 5.84
C ILE A 24 34.38 30.75 6.74
N GLU A 25 33.63 31.67 7.37
CA GLU A 25 34.13 32.64 8.32
C GLU A 25 34.67 31.96 9.62
N GLU A 26 34.05 30.86 10.04
CA GLU A 26 34.49 30.06 11.16
C GLU A 26 35.77 29.29 10.83
N LEU A 27 35.86 28.70 9.63
CA LEU A 27 37.07 28.02 9.14
C LEU A 27 38.32 28.92 9.21
N LYS A 28 38.16 30.20 8.86
CA LYS A 28 39.25 31.20 8.94
C LYS A 28 39.82 31.39 10.36
N LYS A 29 39.05 31.07 11.40
CA LYS A 29 39.41 31.23 12.81
C LYS A 29 40.05 29.97 13.43
N LYS A 30 39.91 28.80 12.79
CA LYS A 30 40.38 27.52 13.30
C LYS A 30 41.88 27.38 13.14
N THR A 31 42.52 26.75 14.12
CA THR A 31 43.99 26.62 14.18
C THR A 31 44.49 25.19 14.34
N THR A 32 43.61 24.25 14.67
CA THR A 32 43.98 22.83 14.80
C THR A 32 43.47 22.03 13.58
N HIS A 33 44.18 20.94 13.28
CA HIS A 33 43.87 20.09 12.13
C HIS A 33 42.45 19.50 12.20
N ASP A 34 42.11 18.97 13.37
CA ASP A 34 40.81 18.33 13.58
C ASP A 34 39.64 19.35 13.45
N ASP A 35 39.81 20.56 14.01
CA ASP A 35 38.83 21.64 13.92
C ASP A 35 38.61 22.12 12.47
N ILE A 36 39.69 22.12 11.68
CA ILE A 36 39.64 22.52 10.26
C ILE A 36 38.95 21.46 9.43
N GLU A 37 39.26 20.17 9.64
CA GLU A 37 38.60 19.06 8.93
C GLU A 37 37.12 19.02 9.23
N GLU A 38 36.70 19.26 10.47
CA GLU A 38 35.29 19.35 10.86
C GLU A 38 34.57 20.50 10.14
N SER A 39 35.17 21.69 10.10
CA SER A 39 34.60 22.86 9.40
C SER A 39 34.53 22.67 7.88
N ILE A 40 35.48 21.98 7.28
CA ILE A 40 35.43 21.66 5.84
C ILE A 40 34.30 20.69 5.55
N ASN A 41 34.12 19.66 6.38
CA ASN A 41 33.05 18.72 6.24
C ASN A 41 31.67 19.39 6.39
N ALA A 42 31.57 20.41 7.28
CA ALA A 42 30.39 21.22 7.42
C ALA A 42 30.11 22.03 6.15
N ILE A 43 31.07 22.77 5.63
CA ILE A 43 30.95 23.56 4.38
C ILE A 43 30.53 22.66 3.20
N ILE A 44 31.19 21.52 3.03
CA ILE A 44 30.81 20.56 1.95
C ILE A 44 29.42 20.03 2.19
N GLY A 45 29.06 19.75 3.45
CA GLY A 45 27.74 19.30 3.84
C GLY A 45 26.63 20.28 3.45
N ASP A 46 26.86 21.58 3.72
CA ASP A 46 25.92 22.66 3.42
C ASP A 46 25.77 22.91 1.92
N ILE A 47 26.88 22.86 1.18
CA ILE A 47 26.83 22.95 -0.30
C ILE A 47 26.01 21.78 -0.87
N ILE A 48 26.26 20.56 -0.40
CA ILE A 48 25.54 19.37 -0.84
C ILE A 48 24.06 19.46 -0.45
N TYR A 49 23.76 19.86 0.79
CA TYR A 49 22.40 20.07 1.26
C TYR A 49 21.66 21.08 0.39
N TYR A 50 22.30 22.20 0.07
CA TYR A 50 21.69 23.21 -0.80
C TYR A 50 21.44 22.70 -2.21
N ILE A 51 22.36 21.91 -2.79
CA ILE A 51 22.17 21.27 -4.09
C ILE A 51 20.97 20.30 -4.06
N TYR A 52 20.85 19.47 -3.02
CA TYR A 52 19.70 18.59 -2.83
C TYR A 52 18.41 19.38 -2.73
N LYS A 53 18.38 20.42 -1.90
CA LYS A 53 17.25 21.32 -1.71
C LYS A 53 16.83 22.02 -3.01
N LYS A 54 17.78 22.58 -3.76
CA LYS A 54 17.52 23.32 -5.00
C LYS A 54 17.05 22.39 -6.15
N ASN A 55 17.51 21.14 -6.17
CA ASN A 55 17.10 20.15 -7.17
C ASN A 55 15.96 19.23 -6.68
N ASN A 56 15.35 19.56 -5.55
CA ASN A 56 14.23 18.84 -5.02
C ASN A 56 14.50 17.33 -4.82
N ILE A 57 15.68 16.97 -4.34
CA ILE A 57 16.08 15.60 -4.06
C ILE A 57 16.01 15.37 -2.55
N LEU A 58 15.59 14.18 -2.12
CA LEU A 58 15.62 13.79 -0.72
C LEU A 58 17.03 13.79 -0.16
N TYR A 59 17.25 14.58 0.89
CA TYR A 59 18.50 14.64 1.59
C TYR A 59 18.56 13.57 2.67
N ASP A 60 19.42 12.56 2.49
CA ASP A 60 19.62 11.51 3.50
C ASP A 60 20.78 11.85 4.42
N GLU A 61 20.48 12.26 5.65
CA GLU A 61 21.47 12.63 6.68
C GLU A 61 22.36 11.46 7.12
N LYS A 62 21.94 10.21 6.91
CA LYS A 62 22.73 9.02 7.28
C LYS A 62 23.85 8.70 6.30
N LEU A 63 23.79 9.27 5.09
CA LEU A 63 24.85 9.09 4.11
C LEU A 63 25.97 10.11 4.35
N ASN A 64 27.23 9.67 4.23
CA ASN A 64 28.33 10.60 4.22
C ASN A 64 28.32 11.46 2.94
N TRP A 65 29.00 12.61 2.96
CA TRP A 65 29.02 13.57 1.87
C TRP A 65 29.51 12.98 0.53
N GLU A 66 30.45 12.02 0.54
CA GLU A 66 30.98 11.38 -0.67
C GLU A 66 29.90 10.53 -1.37
N LYS A 67 29.08 9.80 -0.60
CA LYS A 67 27.96 9.02 -1.15
C LYS A 67 26.86 9.93 -1.69
N ARG A 68 26.59 11.05 -1.00
CA ARG A 68 25.63 12.06 -1.47
C ARG A 68 26.08 12.68 -2.79
N LEU A 69 27.34 13.05 -2.92
CA LEU A 69 27.90 13.55 -4.19
C LEU A 69 27.86 12.51 -5.30
N SER A 70 28.12 11.23 -4.99
CA SER A 70 28.01 10.15 -5.97
C SER A 70 26.59 9.97 -6.48
N LEU A 71 25.60 10.09 -5.62
CA LEU A 71 24.17 10.08 -6.00
C LEU A 71 23.83 11.26 -6.92
N LEU A 72 24.27 12.47 -6.60
CA LEU A 72 24.07 13.65 -7.45
C LEU A 72 24.73 13.51 -8.82
N LYS A 73 25.85 12.81 -8.92
CA LYS A 73 26.48 12.45 -10.19
C LYS A 73 25.66 11.43 -10.98
N GLU A 74 25.15 10.38 -10.30
CA GLU A 74 24.34 9.33 -10.93
C GLU A 74 23.06 9.88 -11.56
N ILE A 75 22.42 10.86 -10.91
CA ILE A 75 21.23 11.53 -11.44
C ILE A 75 21.56 12.72 -12.36
N ASN A 76 22.82 12.88 -12.73
CA ASN A 76 23.33 13.85 -13.69
C ASN A 76 23.13 15.33 -13.33
N ILE A 77 23.15 15.64 -12.03
CA ILE A 77 22.99 17.00 -11.50
C ILE A 77 24.34 17.72 -11.36
N ILE A 78 25.38 16.99 -10.95
CA ILE A 78 26.74 17.54 -10.86
C ILE A 78 27.59 17.02 -12.01
N PRO A 79 28.23 17.88 -12.82
CA PRO A 79 29.21 17.48 -13.80
C PRO A 79 30.39 16.70 -13.17
N ALA A 80 30.92 15.73 -13.91
CA ALA A 80 31.98 14.86 -13.40
C ALA A 80 33.26 15.64 -13.03
N ASP A 81 33.59 16.67 -13.81
CA ASP A 81 34.77 17.52 -13.57
C ASP A 81 34.66 18.36 -12.29
N ILE A 82 33.46 18.83 -11.94
CA ILE A 82 33.21 19.53 -10.69
C ILE A 82 33.28 18.57 -9.50
N LEU A 83 32.74 17.37 -9.65
CA LEU A 83 32.85 16.34 -8.61
C LEU A 83 34.32 15.99 -8.31
N ASP A 84 35.12 15.83 -9.37
CA ASP A 84 36.52 15.52 -9.22
C ASP A 84 37.31 16.70 -8.57
N LYS A 85 36.92 17.93 -8.87
CA LYS A 85 37.47 19.13 -8.20
C LYS A 85 37.16 19.16 -6.70
N ILE A 86 35.91 18.83 -6.32
CA ILE A 86 35.51 18.74 -4.91
C ILE A 86 36.32 17.66 -4.18
N ARG A 87 36.47 16.48 -4.79
CA ARG A 87 37.27 15.40 -4.21
C ARG A 87 38.74 15.77 -4.04
N VAL A 88 39.35 16.30 -5.10
CA VAL A 88 40.77 16.74 -5.06
C VAL A 88 40.97 17.82 -4.03
N TRP A 89 40.06 18.77 -3.89
CA TRP A 89 40.11 19.80 -2.86
C TRP A 89 40.04 19.22 -1.45
N ALA A 90 39.05 18.35 -1.18
CA ALA A 90 38.90 17.69 0.11
C ALA A 90 40.10 16.81 0.50
N GLU A 91 40.68 16.07 -0.48
CA GLU A 91 41.88 15.27 -0.25
C GLU A 91 43.14 16.12 0.00
N LYS A 92 43.33 17.20 -0.75
CA LYS A 92 44.50 18.09 -0.58
C LYS A 92 44.49 18.79 0.78
N ILE A 93 43.32 19.22 1.25
CA ILE A 93 43.20 19.82 2.59
C ILE A 93 43.51 18.79 3.67
N ARG A 94 43.12 17.53 3.53
CA ARG A 94 43.47 16.44 4.44
C ARG A 94 44.99 16.19 4.52
N VAL A 95 45.73 16.35 3.40
CA VAL A 95 47.15 16.00 3.30
C VAL A 95 48.04 17.16 3.70
N ASN A 96 47.72 18.41 3.33
CA ASN A 96 48.64 19.54 3.45
C ASN A 96 48.63 20.25 4.81
N TYR A 97 47.56 20.11 5.60
CA TYR A 97 47.51 20.68 6.95
C TYR A 97 48.38 19.92 7.97
N SER A 98 48.95 18.78 7.60
CA SER A 98 49.89 18.06 8.45
C SER A 98 51.35 18.63 8.43
N GLN A 99 51.65 19.59 7.54
CA GLN A 99 52.93 20.25 7.44
C GLN A 99 52.78 21.77 7.26
N CYS A 100 52.79 22.51 8.36
CA CYS A 100 52.74 23.98 8.36
C CYS A 100 53.91 24.62 7.58
N THR A 101 53.75 24.89 6.28
CA THR A 101 54.55 25.90 5.54
C THR A 101 53.70 26.42 4.38
N ALA A 102 53.37 27.72 4.42
CA ALA A 102 52.65 28.39 3.33
C ALA A 102 53.48 28.37 2.03
N SER A 103 53.02 27.64 1.02
CA SER A 103 53.68 27.52 -0.28
C SER A 103 52.75 27.87 -1.43
N GLU A 104 53.26 27.96 -2.67
CA GLU A 104 52.47 28.20 -3.91
C GLU A 104 51.30 27.21 -4.10
N ASP A 105 51.32 26.11 -3.38
CA ASP A 105 50.22 25.10 -3.39
C ASP A 105 48.93 25.60 -2.72
N GLU A 106 49.01 26.48 -1.67
CA GLU A 106 47.83 27.08 -1.05
C GLU A 106 47.05 27.98 -2.02
N LEU A 107 47.73 28.65 -2.93
CA LEU A 107 47.10 29.43 -4.00
C LEU A 107 46.32 28.53 -4.99
N SER A 108 46.86 27.32 -5.24
CA SER A 108 46.18 26.35 -6.13
C SER A 108 44.93 25.75 -5.50
N GLU A 109 44.95 25.54 -4.19
CA GLU A 109 43.83 24.98 -3.44
C GLU A 109 42.68 25.99 -3.29
N MET A 110 43.02 27.23 -3.00
CA MET A 110 42.06 28.33 -2.98
C MET A 110 41.42 28.58 -4.35
N LYS A 111 42.18 28.36 -5.43
CA LYS A 111 41.66 28.44 -6.80
C LYS A 111 40.62 27.32 -7.08
N ILE A 112 40.89 26.10 -6.63
CA ILE A 112 39.98 24.99 -6.78
C ILE A 112 38.66 25.24 -5.99
N LEU A 113 38.77 25.69 -4.73
CA LEU A 113 37.58 26.07 -3.93
C LEU A 113 36.80 27.18 -4.62
N TYR A 114 37.47 28.17 -5.16
CA TYR A 114 36.83 29.25 -5.90
C TYR A 114 36.09 28.74 -7.15
N GLU A 115 36.69 27.84 -7.92
CA GLU A 115 36.05 27.26 -9.10
C GLU A 115 34.80 26.44 -8.71
N ILE A 116 34.85 25.73 -7.59
CA ILE A 116 33.72 25.00 -7.02
C ILE A 116 32.60 25.95 -6.61
N LEU A 117 32.94 26.99 -5.83
CA LEU A 117 31.98 28.01 -5.37
C LEU A 117 31.42 28.82 -6.54
N ALA A 118 32.23 29.18 -7.52
CA ALA A 118 31.80 29.88 -8.72
C ALA A 118 30.82 29.04 -9.55
N TRP A 119 31.14 27.74 -9.74
CA TRP A 119 30.22 26.80 -10.40
C TRP A 119 28.91 26.68 -9.62
N PHE A 120 28.98 26.50 -8.30
CA PHE A 120 27.83 26.37 -7.41
C PHE A 120 26.92 27.60 -7.51
N VAL A 121 27.47 28.81 -7.37
CA VAL A 121 26.71 30.06 -7.46
C VAL A 121 26.11 30.27 -8.84
N THR A 122 26.83 29.93 -9.91
CA THR A 122 26.35 30.07 -11.29
C THR A 122 25.14 29.14 -11.57
N ASN A 123 25.11 27.95 -10.98
CA ASN A 123 24.07 26.97 -11.27
C ASN A 123 22.92 26.98 -10.26
N TYR A 124 23.13 27.48 -9.04
CA TYR A 124 22.16 27.40 -7.93
C TYR A 124 21.88 28.74 -7.24
N GLY A 125 22.65 29.78 -7.49
CA GLY A 125 22.34 31.12 -7.03
C GLY A 125 21.15 31.72 -7.77
N GLU A 126 20.49 32.72 -7.17
CA GLU A 126 19.49 33.51 -7.90
C GLU A 126 20.14 34.32 -9.02
N GLU A 127 19.38 34.57 -10.09
CA GLU A 127 19.81 35.19 -11.35
C GLU A 127 20.84 36.31 -11.19
N ASN A 128 21.99 36.22 -11.89
CA ASN A 128 23.02 37.25 -12.14
C ASN A 128 24.39 37.14 -11.48
N TYR A 129 24.88 35.99 -11.07
CA TYR A 129 26.22 35.87 -10.51
C TYR A 129 27.35 35.60 -11.52
N SER A 130 27.07 35.57 -12.83
CA SER A 130 28.13 35.52 -13.86
C SER A 130 29.11 36.69 -13.76
N LEU A 131 28.68 37.81 -13.17
CA LEU A 131 29.45 39.04 -12.98
C LEU A 131 30.36 39.07 -11.75
N ILE A 132 30.16 38.17 -10.78
CA ILE A 132 31.07 38.00 -9.66
C ILE A 132 32.43 37.43 -10.15
N LEU A 133 32.36 36.59 -11.19
CA LEU A 133 33.56 36.09 -11.89
C LEU A 133 34.35 37.21 -12.61
N GLU A 134 33.64 38.22 -13.20
CA GLU A 134 34.31 39.41 -13.83
C GLU A 134 34.89 40.39 -12.80
N GLY A 135 34.36 40.41 -11.56
CA GLY A 135 34.88 41.25 -10.48
C GLY A 135 36.27 40.86 -9.93
N LEU A 136 36.78 39.70 -10.35
CA LEU A 136 38.04 39.13 -9.82
C LEU A 136 39.27 39.31 -10.71
N LEU A 137 39.10 39.81 -11.92
CA LEU A 137 40.24 40.22 -12.77
C LEU A 137 40.55 41.71 -12.52
N ASP A 138 41.28 41.99 -11.42
CA ASP A 138 41.74 43.35 -11.08
C ASP A 138 42.58 44.01 -12.17
N SER A 139 43.10 43.28 -13.12
CA SER A 139 43.83 43.80 -14.28
C SER A 139 42.94 44.53 -15.30
N GLU A 140 41.68 44.17 -15.38
CA GLU A 140 40.73 44.83 -16.32
C GLU A 140 40.12 46.11 -15.71
N LYS A 141 39.96 46.15 -14.36
CA LYS A 141 39.54 47.39 -13.68
C LYS A 141 40.54 48.52 -13.84
N GLU A 142 41.83 48.22 -13.86
CA GLU A 142 42.87 49.23 -14.09
C GLU A 142 42.87 49.75 -15.54
N ILE A 143 42.57 48.87 -16.51
CA ILE A 143 42.49 49.29 -17.93
C ILE A 143 41.29 50.19 -18.14
N PHE A 144 40.16 49.91 -17.54
CA PHE A 144 38.96 50.76 -17.63
C PHE A 144 39.10 52.09 -16.88
N LYS A 145 39.73 52.10 -15.72
CA LYS A 145 40.11 53.29 -15.00
C LYS A 145 41.08 54.18 -15.80
N LYS A 146 42.02 53.56 -16.52
CA LYS A 146 42.97 54.28 -17.36
C LYS A 146 42.30 54.91 -18.57
N TYR A 147 41.39 54.19 -19.18
CA TYR A 147 40.53 54.72 -20.33
C TYR A 147 39.65 55.90 -19.91
N LEU A 148 39.08 55.88 -18.71
CA LEU A 148 38.27 56.96 -18.18
C LEU A 148 39.12 58.18 -17.76
N LEU A 149 40.39 57.97 -17.35
CA LEU A 149 41.28 59.06 -16.99
C LEU A 149 41.94 59.72 -18.20
N GLU A 150 42.19 58.97 -19.28
CA GLU A 150 42.77 59.51 -20.51
C GLU A 150 41.75 60.34 -21.34
N ASN A 151 40.47 60.06 -21.25
CA ASN A 151 39.42 60.86 -21.94
C ASN A 151 38.80 62.02 -21.12
N LYS A 152 39.27 62.23 -19.88
CA LYS A 152 38.74 63.27 -18.99
C LYS A 152 39.22 64.70 -19.34
N ASN A 153 40.29 64.85 -20.12
CA ASN A 153 40.95 66.11 -20.41
C ASN A 153 40.41 66.86 -21.63
N ASP A 154 39.60 66.27 -22.48
CA ASP A 154 39.05 66.92 -23.71
C ASP A 154 37.64 67.47 -23.54
N VAL A 155 36.95 67.28 -22.45
CA VAL A 155 35.54 67.57 -22.24
C VAL A 155 35.27 68.92 -21.50
N GLU A 156 36.31 69.54 -20.85
CA GLU A 156 36.08 70.67 -19.91
C GLU A 156 36.18 72.08 -20.45
N LYS A 157 36.46 72.27 -21.75
CA LYS A 157 36.71 73.66 -22.21
C LYS A 157 35.75 74.31 -23.21
N ASN A 158 34.74 73.65 -23.77
CA ASN A 158 33.87 74.32 -24.79
C ASN A 158 32.41 73.90 -24.79
N THR A 159 31.74 73.77 -23.66
CA THR A 159 30.42 73.11 -23.73
C THR A 159 29.28 73.67 -22.88
N VAL A 160 28.96 74.89 -22.92
CA VAL A 160 27.67 75.30 -22.33
C VAL A 160 26.68 75.81 -23.37
N LYS A 161 27.13 76.19 -24.63
CA LYS A 161 26.27 76.73 -25.67
C LYS A 161 26.01 75.76 -26.87
N ASN A 162 26.77 74.70 -26.99
CA ASN A 162 26.55 73.76 -28.09
C ASN A 162 25.84 72.47 -27.64
N ILE A 163 25.66 72.24 -26.32
CA ILE A 163 25.09 71.01 -25.77
C ILE A 163 23.62 70.85 -26.11
N GLU A 164 22.84 72.02 -26.14
CA GLU A 164 21.41 71.95 -26.44
C GLU A 164 21.13 71.52 -27.90
N ASN A 165 21.99 71.91 -28.84
CA ASN A 165 21.85 71.60 -30.26
C ASN A 165 22.38 70.18 -30.59
N ILE A 166 23.38 69.70 -29.85
CA ILE A 166 23.94 68.35 -30.05
C ILE A 166 23.03 67.27 -29.45
N VAL A 167 22.38 67.57 -28.35
CA VAL A 167 21.44 66.66 -27.67
C VAL A 167 20.16 66.44 -28.51
N ASP A 168 19.85 67.35 -29.44
CA ASP A 168 18.65 67.29 -30.31
C ASP A 168 18.91 66.44 -31.58
N GLU A 169 20.16 65.98 -31.87
CA GLU A 169 20.41 65.10 -32.96
C GLU A 169 19.83 63.70 -32.66
N PRO A 170 19.09 63.05 -33.60
CA PRO A 170 18.40 61.78 -33.37
C PRO A 170 19.34 60.65 -32.85
N GLN A 171 20.56 60.61 -33.41
CA GLN A 171 21.56 59.61 -33.04
C GLN A 171 22.06 59.76 -31.59
N VAL A 172 22.28 61.09 -31.19
CA VAL A 172 22.73 61.38 -29.81
C VAL A 172 21.65 61.04 -28.77
N LYS A 173 20.38 61.32 -29.14
CA LYS A 173 19.24 60.90 -28.30
C LYS A 173 19.17 59.39 -28.12
N GLU A 174 19.34 58.61 -29.19
CA GLU A 174 19.36 57.15 -29.16
C GLU A 174 20.49 56.63 -28.30
N ASP A 175 21.68 57.19 -28.43
CA ASP A 175 22.86 56.76 -27.62
C ASP A 175 22.68 57.11 -26.11
N ILE A 176 22.08 58.25 -25.80
CA ILE A 176 21.75 58.64 -24.41
C ILE A 176 20.71 57.66 -23.81
N VAL A 177 19.65 57.38 -24.54
CA VAL A 177 18.61 56.44 -24.11
C VAL A 177 19.22 55.03 -23.87
N ARG A 178 20.02 54.53 -24.81
CA ARG A 178 20.70 53.26 -24.68
C ARG A 178 21.59 53.22 -23.42
N LEU A 179 22.38 54.27 -23.16
CA LEU A 179 23.20 54.36 -21.96
C LEU A 179 22.37 54.39 -20.65
N LEU A 180 21.26 55.15 -20.66
CA LEU A 180 20.37 55.20 -19.49
C LEU A 180 19.68 53.91 -19.23
N LEU A 181 19.24 53.18 -20.28
CA LEU A 181 18.65 51.85 -20.16
C LEU A 181 19.67 50.84 -19.62
N GLU A 182 20.88 50.84 -20.20
CA GLU A 182 21.96 49.94 -19.74
C GLU A 182 22.32 50.18 -18.25
N LYS A 183 22.46 51.43 -17.82
CA LYS A 183 22.68 51.76 -16.41
C LYS A 183 21.48 51.37 -15.54
N GLY A 184 20.26 51.62 -16.01
CA GLY A 184 19.05 51.22 -15.35
C GLY A 184 19.00 49.71 -15.11
N GLU A 185 19.28 48.93 -16.16
CA GLU A 185 19.36 47.50 -16.10
C GLU A 185 20.51 47.01 -15.18
N ASN A 186 21.71 47.59 -15.29
CA ASN A 186 22.84 47.25 -14.45
C ASN A 186 22.53 47.40 -12.95
N TYR A 187 21.85 48.50 -12.57
CA TYR A 187 21.38 48.66 -11.18
C TYR A 187 20.17 47.76 -10.83
N TYR A 188 19.31 47.47 -11.77
CA TYR A 188 18.16 46.60 -11.56
C TYR A 188 18.58 45.14 -11.32
N PHE A 189 19.46 44.64 -12.15
CA PHE A 189 19.96 43.29 -12.07
C PHE A 189 21.19 43.11 -11.16
N GLY A 190 21.93 44.19 -10.86
CA GLY A 190 23.20 44.16 -10.13
C GLY A 190 24.39 43.83 -11.02
N ARG A 191 24.35 44.14 -12.33
CA ARG A 191 25.40 43.80 -13.30
C ARG A 191 26.57 44.79 -13.19
N GLY A 192 27.70 44.31 -12.67
CA GLY A 192 28.93 45.10 -12.42
C GLY A 192 28.77 46.23 -11.36
N VAL A 193 27.56 46.35 -10.75
CA VAL A 193 27.25 47.32 -9.68
C VAL A 193 26.36 46.64 -8.63
N LYS A 194 26.42 47.13 -7.40
CA LYS A 194 25.51 46.65 -6.36
C LYS A 194 24.08 46.98 -6.78
N LYS A 195 23.19 45.95 -6.72
CA LYS A 195 21.75 46.07 -7.02
C LYS A 195 21.14 47.24 -6.21
N ASP A 196 20.52 48.19 -6.91
CA ASP A 196 19.88 49.32 -6.32
C ASP A 196 18.64 49.74 -7.13
N SER A 197 17.52 49.19 -6.72
CA SER A 197 16.23 49.42 -7.42
C SER A 197 15.83 50.91 -7.46
N LYS A 198 16.22 51.71 -6.46
CA LYS A 198 15.92 53.13 -6.47
C LYS A 198 16.73 53.89 -7.52
N LYS A 199 18.02 53.50 -7.70
CA LYS A 199 18.83 54.06 -8.77
C LYS A 199 18.37 53.57 -10.14
N ALA A 200 18.03 52.32 -10.30
CA ALA A 200 17.45 51.79 -11.51
C ALA A 200 16.21 52.57 -11.92
N TYR A 201 15.27 52.77 -10.98
CA TYR A 201 14.07 53.57 -11.20
C TYR A 201 14.39 54.98 -11.75
N LYS A 202 15.39 55.67 -11.18
CA LYS A 202 15.80 57.00 -11.64
C LYS A 202 16.30 56.97 -13.08
N TYR A 203 17.14 56.02 -13.44
CA TYR A 203 17.65 55.90 -14.80
C TYR A 203 16.56 55.57 -15.81
N PHE A 204 15.61 54.67 -15.47
CA PHE A 204 14.45 54.44 -16.34
C PHE A 204 13.52 55.67 -16.43
N LEU A 205 13.36 56.41 -15.33
CA LEU A 205 12.58 57.65 -15.36
C LEU A 205 13.22 58.71 -16.27
N ASP A 206 14.55 58.82 -16.25
CA ASP A 206 15.30 59.71 -17.13
C ASP A 206 15.22 59.30 -18.60
N ALA A 207 15.32 57.99 -18.90
CA ALA A 207 15.15 57.44 -20.23
C ALA A 207 13.72 57.66 -20.77
N ALA A 208 12.70 57.50 -19.92
CA ALA A 208 11.30 57.72 -20.27
C ALA A 208 10.97 59.16 -20.69
N LYS A 209 11.80 60.15 -20.30
CA LYS A 209 11.67 61.54 -20.81
C LYS A 209 11.84 61.64 -22.34
N TYR A 210 12.60 60.70 -22.90
CA TYR A 210 12.78 60.53 -24.33
C TYR A 210 11.71 59.70 -25.01
N LYS A 211 10.65 59.32 -24.26
CA LYS A 211 9.52 58.51 -24.72
C LYS A 211 9.94 57.11 -25.22
N ASP A 212 10.96 56.58 -24.62
CA ASP A 212 11.41 55.21 -24.93
C ASP A 212 10.42 54.17 -24.37
N GLU A 213 10.06 53.21 -25.17
CA GLU A 213 9.05 52.20 -24.82
C GLU A 213 9.56 51.18 -23.80
N TYR A 214 10.88 50.85 -23.79
CA TYR A 214 11.46 49.95 -22.83
C TYR A 214 11.54 50.59 -21.45
N ALA A 215 11.96 51.89 -21.38
CA ALA A 215 11.97 52.63 -20.14
C ALA A 215 10.56 52.76 -19.54
N GLU A 216 9.55 53.10 -20.37
CA GLU A 216 8.17 53.14 -19.95
C GLU A 216 7.66 51.79 -19.44
N THR A 217 8.10 50.73 -20.10
CA THR A 217 7.75 49.34 -19.68
C THR A 217 8.36 48.98 -18.31
N TYR A 218 9.63 49.33 -18.09
CA TYR A 218 10.27 49.11 -16.78
C TYR A 218 9.61 49.92 -15.69
N LEU A 219 9.22 51.19 -15.96
CA LEU A 219 8.49 52.00 -14.99
C LEU A 219 7.13 51.35 -14.65
N GLY A 220 6.42 50.87 -15.65
CA GLY A 220 5.21 50.08 -15.42
C GLY A 220 5.47 48.88 -14.48
N LEU A 221 6.52 48.17 -14.73
CA LEU A 221 6.94 46.99 -13.90
C LEU A 221 7.28 47.40 -12.46
N PHE A 222 8.01 48.52 -12.29
CA PHE A 222 8.37 49.01 -10.96
C PHE A 222 7.15 49.35 -10.12
N TYR A 223 6.15 50.06 -10.70
CA TYR A 223 4.89 50.37 -10.02
C TYR A 223 3.99 49.13 -9.84
N ASP A 224 3.98 48.17 -10.77
CA ASP A 224 3.21 46.93 -10.67
C ASP A 224 3.72 46.05 -9.55
N LYS A 225 5.03 45.87 -9.44
CA LYS A 225 5.64 45.01 -8.43
C LYS A 225 6.07 45.73 -7.15
N GLY A 226 6.09 47.04 -7.13
CA GLY A 226 6.57 47.82 -5.99
C GLY A 226 8.10 47.74 -5.81
N ILE A 227 8.86 47.73 -6.91
CA ILE A 227 10.31 47.54 -6.91
C ILE A 227 11.04 48.82 -6.52
N GLY A 228 11.49 48.92 -5.27
CA GLY A 228 12.18 50.12 -4.75
C GLY A 228 11.30 51.37 -4.58
N ILE A 229 10.03 51.25 -4.92
CA ILE A 229 8.98 52.28 -4.80
C ILE A 229 7.69 51.65 -4.30
N SER A 230 6.74 52.46 -3.86
CA SER A 230 5.44 51.97 -3.45
C SER A 230 4.65 51.39 -4.64
N LYS A 231 4.09 50.21 -4.47
CA LYS A 231 3.24 49.58 -5.47
C LYS A 231 2.01 50.44 -5.78
N ASN A 232 1.73 50.65 -7.09
CA ASN A 232 0.56 51.40 -7.55
C ASN A 232 0.15 50.95 -8.95
N TYR A 233 -0.92 50.18 -9.04
CA TYR A 233 -1.40 49.61 -10.29
C TYR A 233 -1.99 50.65 -11.26
N GLU A 234 -2.55 51.79 -10.77
CA GLU A 234 -3.08 52.83 -11.65
C GLU A 234 -1.95 53.55 -12.38
N ILE A 235 -0.83 53.84 -11.70
CA ILE A 235 0.36 54.39 -12.32
C ILE A 235 1.04 53.38 -13.23
N ALA A 236 1.10 52.09 -12.82
CA ALA A 236 1.61 51.02 -13.67
C ALA A 236 0.83 50.91 -14.98
N TYR A 237 -0.52 50.97 -14.91
CA TYR A 237 -1.38 51.01 -16.09
C TYR A 237 -1.02 52.16 -17.03
N GLN A 238 -0.82 53.39 -16.51
CA GLN A 238 -0.48 54.52 -17.34
C GLN A 238 0.85 54.35 -18.09
N TRP A 239 1.86 53.82 -17.45
CA TRP A 239 3.15 53.56 -18.06
C TRP A 239 3.09 52.41 -19.05
N TYR A 240 2.48 51.28 -18.70
CA TYR A 240 2.27 50.19 -19.64
C TYR A 240 1.44 50.59 -20.84
N TYR A 241 0.42 51.47 -20.68
CA TYR A 241 -0.39 51.91 -21.79
C TYR A 241 0.45 52.75 -22.79
N LYS A 242 1.32 53.65 -22.31
CA LYS A 242 2.22 54.43 -23.16
C LYS A 242 3.14 53.53 -23.98
N ALA A 243 3.74 52.53 -23.38
CA ALA A 243 4.60 51.60 -24.07
C ALA A 243 3.83 50.67 -25.03
N ALA A 244 2.66 50.19 -24.61
CA ALA A 244 1.85 49.25 -25.36
C ALA A 244 1.31 49.82 -26.68
N ILE A 245 0.94 51.13 -26.72
CA ILE A 245 0.49 51.80 -27.96
C ILE A 245 1.63 52.00 -28.96
N LYS A 246 2.89 51.96 -28.52
CA LYS A 246 4.10 51.96 -29.37
C LYS A 246 4.49 50.58 -29.91
N GLY A 247 3.84 49.54 -29.44
CA GLY A 247 4.04 48.16 -29.89
C GLY A 247 4.79 47.28 -28.92
N ASN A 248 5.21 47.77 -27.72
CA ASN A 248 5.93 46.93 -26.78
C ASN A 248 5.10 45.71 -26.33
N ALA A 249 5.54 44.53 -26.69
CA ALA A 249 4.79 43.30 -26.53
C ALA A 249 4.60 42.92 -25.04
N PHE A 250 5.60 43.17 -24.17
CA PHE A 250 5.49 42.90 -22.74
C PHE A 250 4.51 43.88 -22.04
N ALA A 251 4.54 45.16 -22.43
CA ALA A 251 3.60 46.14 -21.91
C ALA A 251 2.15 45.82 -22.32
N GLN A 252 1.95 45.34 -23.58
CA GLN A 252 0.64 44.88 -24.06
C GLN A 252 0.16 43.69 -23.26
N TYR A 253 1.03 42.73 -23.02
CA TYR A 253 0.76 41.56 -22.15
C TYR A 253 0.36 42.01 -20.72
N SER A 254 1.16 42.91 -20.14
CA SER A 254 0.92 43.42 -18.79
C SER A 254 -0.41 44.15 -18.66
N LEU A 255 -0.82 44.93 -19.67
CA LEU A 255 -2.17 45.51 -19.72
C LEU A 255 -3.25 44.45 -19.77
N GLY A 256 -3.06 43.40 -20.55
CA GLY A 256 -3.96 42.25 -20.57
C GLY A 256 -4.13 41.65 -19.19
N VAL A 257 -3.03 41.48 -18.44
CA VAL A 257 -3.06 40.97 -17.08
C VAL A 257 -3.81 41.93 -16.14
N LEU A 258 -3.50 43.24 -16.18
CA LEU A 258 -4.20 44.23 -15.34
C LEU A 258 -5.72 44.22 -15.57
N TYR A 259 -6.17 44.14 -16.82
CA TYR A 259 -7.60 44.06 -17.15
C TYR A 259 -8.21 42.70 -16.73
N SER A 260 -7.48 41.59 -16.86
CA SER A 260 -7.99 40.25 -16.47
C SER A 260 -8.17 40.12 -14.96
N GLU A 261 -7.33 40.77 -14.17
CA GLU A 261 -7.34 40.73 -12.71
C GLU A 261 -8.18 41.85 -12.10
N GLY A 262 -8.31 42.99 -12.79
CA GLY A 262 -8.94 44.21 -12.30
C GLY A 262 -8.01 45.04 -11.41
N ASN A 263 -6.69 44.93 -11.62
CA ASN A 263 -5.69 45.67 -10.86
C ASN A 263 -5.47 47.06 -11.44
N GLY A 264 -5.83 48.13 -10.69
CA GLY A 264 -5.73 49.51 -11.11
C GLY A 264 -6.67 49.93 -12.24
N VAL A 265 -7.50 48.99 -12.71
CA VAL A 265 -8.54 49.20 -13.74
C VAL A 265 -9.74 48.30 -13.41
N ILE A 266 -10.91 48.67 -13.97
CA ILE A 266 -12.08 47.78 -13.86
C ILE A 266 -11.79 46.50 -14.64
N LYS A 267 -12.03 45.35 -14.02
CA LYS A 267 -11.87 44.03 -14.66
C LYS A 267 -12.68 43.92 -15.95
N ASP A 268 -12.04 43.62 -17.04
CA ASP A 268 -12.63 43.53 -18.38
C ASP A 268 -11.92 42.47 -19.22
N ASN A 269 -12.53 41.30 -19.30
CA ASN A 269 -11.93 40.17 -20.04
C ASN A 269 -11.87 40.44 -21.56
N ASN A 270 -12.76 41.23 -22.13
CA ASN A 270 -12.73 41.57 -23.56
C ASN A 270 -11.50 42.44 -23.88
N LYS A 271 -11.23 43.42 -23.04
CA LYS A 271 -10.02 44.26 -23.19
C LYS A 271 -8.75 43.45 -22.89
N ALA A 272 -8.80 42.57 -21.91
CA ALA A 272 -7.68 41.66 -21.62
C ALA A 272 -7.35 40.81 -22.86
N PHE A 273 -8.36 40.17 -23.44
CA PHE A 273 -8.19 39.35 -24.65
C PHE A 273 -7.61 40.16 -25.81
N MET A 274 -8.15 41.38 -26.08
CA MET A 274 -7.65 42.26 -27.13
C MET A 274 -6.17 42.63 -26.93
N TRP A 275 -5.75 42.92 -25.71
CA TRP A 275 -4.36 43.21 -25.41
C TRP A 275 -3.44 42.00 -25.47
N PHE A 276 -3.89 40.84 -25.06
CA PHE A 276 -3.14 39.56 -25.26
C PHE A 276 -2.99 39.25 -26.74
N GLN A 277 -4.02 39.51 -27.58
CA GLN A 277 -3.93 39.28 -29.00
C GLN A 277 -2.88 40.22 -29.66
N LYS A 278 -2.87 41.51 -29.33
CA LYS A 278 -1.85 42.44 -29.82
C LYS A 278 -0.44 42.05 -29.37
N SER A 279 -0.30 41.62 -28.13
CA SER A 279 0.97 41.17 -27.59
C SER A 279 1.45 39.88 -28.30
N ALA A 280 0.53 38.98 -28.64
CA ALA A 280 0.83 37.77 -29.41
C ALA A 280 1.19 38.02 -30.87
N GLU A 281 0.61 39.05 -31.47
CA GLU A 281 0.98 39.56 -32.81
C GLU A 281 2.42 40.11 -32.82
N ASN A 282 2.92 40.55 -31.64
CA ASN A 282 4.31 40.99 -31.43
C ASN A 282 5.17 39.87 -30.79
N ASP A 283 4.78 38.60 -30.95
CA ASP A 283 5.49 37.41 -30.61
C ASP A 283 5.87 37.24 -29.12
N TYR A 284 5.13 37.85 -28.19
CA TYR A 284 5.35 37.64 -26.78
C TYR A 284 4.74 36.31 -26.33
N VAL A 285 5.60 35.38 -25.95
CA VAL A 285 5.22 33.97 -25.63
C VAL A 285 4.19 33.86 -24.49
N GLY A 286 4.29 34.71 -23.47
CA GLY A 286 3.33 34.75 -22.36
C GLY A 286 1.88 35.00 -22.81
N SER A 287 1.69 35.73 -23.91
CA SER A 287 0.38 36.00 -24.47
C SER A 287 -0.24 34.79 -25.17
N TYR A 288 0.55 33.92 -25.74
CA TYR A 288 0.05 32.67 -26.32
C TYR A 288 -0.65 31.81 -25.28
N TYR A 289 -0.07 31.71 -24.10
CA TYR A 289 -0.69 30.99 -22.98
C TYR A 289 -2.00 31.64 -22.52
N GLN A 290 -2.02 32.96 -22.39
CA GLN A 290 -3.23 33.67 -21.98
C GLN A 290 -4.34 33.55 -23.03
N LEU A 291 -4.01 33.60 -24.32
CA LEU A 291 -4.96 33.36 -25.40
C LEU A 291 -5.48 31.90 -25.38
N GLY A 292 -4.60 30.94 -25.16
CA GLY A 292 -5.01 29.54 -24.95
C GLY A 292 -6.04 29.42 -23.85
N ARG A 293 -5.76 29.99 -22.69
CA ARG A 293 -6.68 30.04 -21.56
C ARG A 293 -7.99 30.80 -21.86
N ALA A 294 -7.89 31.90 -22.58
CA ALA A 294 -9.04 32.72 -22.94
C ALA A 294 -10.01 31.92 -23.82
N TYR A 295 -9.53 31.26 -24.86
CA TYR A 295 -10.35 30.41 -25.72
C TYR A 295 -10.86 29.15 -24.99
N TYR A 296 -10.06 28.55 -24.12
CA TYR A 296 -10.46 27.35 -23.38
C TYR A 296 -11.61 27.62 -22.41
N ASN A 297 -11.56 28.77 -21.72
CA ASN A 297 -12.52 29.14 -20.67
C ASN A 297 -13.59 30.10 -21.15
N GLY A 298 -13.53 30.62 -22.37
CA GLY A 298 -14.45 31.65 -22.83
C GLY A 298 -14.25 33.01 -22.16
N LEU A 299 -12.99 33.43 -21.92
CA LEU A 299 -12.67 34.69 -21.21
C LEU A 299 -12.46 35.83 -22.19
N GLY A 300 -13.48 36.65 -22.38
CA GLY A 300 -13.46 37.78 -23.32
C GLY A 300 -13.54 37.37 -24.79
N VAL A 301 -13.82 36.13 -25.05
CA VAL A 301 -14.05 35.54 -26.37
C VAL A 301 -14.91 34.29 -26.20
N ASP A 302 -15.62 33.85 -27.20
CA ASP A 302 -16.38 32.59 -27.16
C ASP A 302 -15.43 31.40 -26.97
N LYS A 303 -15.87 30.40 -26.17
CA LYS A 303 -15.10 29.19 -25.94
C LYS A 303 -14.85 28.47 -27.28
N ASP A 304 -13.61 28.12 -27.53
CA ASP A 304 -13.15 27.42 -28.75
C ASP A 304 -11.93 26.56 -28.41
N GLU A 305 -12.17 25.28 -28.20
CA GLU A 305 -11.12 24.34 -27.79
C GLU A 305 -10.06 24.12 -28.90
N GLU A 306 -10.44 24.18 -30.17
CA GLU A 306 -9.44 24.05 -31.27
C GLU A 306 -8.48 25.24 -31.31
N LYS A 307 -8.99 26.48 -31.09
CA LYS A 307 -8.13 27.68 -31.01
C LYS A 307 -7.31 27.63 -29.73
N ALA A 308 -7.89 27.21 -28.61
CA ALA A 308 -7.16 27.01 -27.36
C ALA A 308 -5.96 26.07 -27.57
N PHE A 309 -6.22 24.90 -28.20
CA PHE A 309 -5.17 23.94 -28.53
C PHE A 309 -4.06 24.57 -29.40
N LYS A 310 -4.41 25.31 -30.47
CA LYS A 310 -3.42 25.94 -31.34
C LYS A 310 -2.53 26.94 -30.58
N TRP A 311 -3.12 27.72 -29.68
CA TRP A 311 -2.38 28.72 -28.90
C TRP A 311 -1.52 28.06 -27.82
N HIS A 312 -2.04 27.07 -27.11
CA HIS A 312 -1.24 26.32 -26.14
C HIS A 312 -0.09 25.59 -26.84
N LYS A 313 -0.32 25.02 -28.04
CA LYS A 313 0.72 24.40 -28.83
C LYS A 313 1.84 25.38 -29.21
N LYS A 314 1.47 26.60 -29.72
CA LYS A 314 2.45 27.62 -30.05
C LYS A 314 3.25 28.07 -28.83
N ALA A 315 2.63 28.19 -27.66
CA ALA A 315 3.32 28.52 -26.42
C ALA A 315 4.22 27.37 -25.91
N ALA A 316 3.75 26.12 -26.00
CA ALA A 316 4.50 24.94 -25.59
C ALA A 316 5.76 24.69 -26.44
N GLU A 317 5.65 24.92 -27.77
CA GLU A 317 6.77 24.88 -28.71
C GLU A 317 7.83 25.95 -28.41
N ASN A 318 7.43 27.06 -27.77
CA ASN A 318 8.31 28.09 -27.24
C ASN A 318 8.76 27.82 -25.78
N ASN A 319 8.71 26.56 -25.34
CA ASN A 319 9.14 26.10 -24.04
C ASN A 319 8.43 26.72 -22.83
N LEU A 320 7.18 27.19 -22.97
CA LEU A 320 6.40 27.68 -21.83
C LEU A 320 5.82 26.49 -21.03
N PRO A 321 6.31 26.22 -19.79
CA PRO A 321 5.97 25.00 -19.07
C PRO A 321 4.47 24.83 -18.79
N ALA A 322 3.80 25.92 -18.41
CA ALA A 322 2.35 25.92 -18.15
C ALA A 322 1.53 25.54 -19.40
N SER A 323 2.00 25.94 -20.62
CA SER A 323 1.35 25.56 -21.87
C SER A 323 1.67 24.14 -22.28
N GLN A 324 2.88 23.65 -22.00
CA GLN A 324 3.25 22.25 -22.23
C GLN A 324 2.36 21.32 -21.38
N TYR A 325 2.13 21.69 -20.13
CA TYR A 325 1.23 20.96 -19.26
C TYR A 325 -0.23 21.02 -19.73
N ALA A 326 -0.74 22.24 -20.05
CA ALA A 326 -2.08 22.40 -20.59
C ALA A 326 -2.29 21.59 -21.88
N LEU A 327 -1.32 21.63 -22.80
CA LEU A 327 -1.34 20.87 -24.05
C LEU A 327 -1.35 19.34 -23.80
N SER A 328 -0.65 18.88 -22.76
CA SER A 328 -0.68 17.47 -22.36
C SER A 328 -2.08 17.03 -21.95
N LEU A 329 -2.78 17.85 -21.17
CA LEU A 329 -4.15 17.57 -20.75
C LEU A 329 -5.13 17.58 -21.94
N MET A 330 -4.96 18.55 -22.87
CA MET A 330 -5.78 18.61 -24.08
C MET A 330 -5.61 17.37 -24.96
N TYR A 331 -4.39 16.89 -25.16
CA TYR A 331 -4.14 15.61 -25.86
C TYR A 331 -4.70 14.39 -25.10
N LYS A 332 -4.64 14.40 -23.78
CA LYS A 332 -5.18 13.30 -22.94
C LYS A 332 -6.70 13.20 -23.04
N ASN A 333 -7.39 14.35 -23.09
CA ASN A 333 -8.86 14.39 -23.04
C ASN A 333 -9.49 14.51 -24.45
N GLY A 334 -8.69 14.73 -25.51
CA GLY A 334 -9.20 15.01 -26.86
C GLY A 334 -9.86 16.38 -26.99
N GLU A 335 -9.40 17.40 -26.24
CA GLU A 335 -9.96 18.74 -26.20
C GLU A 335 -9.32 19.59 -27.31
N GLY A 336 -10.10 19.95 -28.32
CA GLY A 336 -9.63 20.69 -29.49
C GLY A 336 -8.67 19.94 -30.41
N CYS A 337 -8.46 18.65 -30.18
CA CYS A 337 -7.65 17.74 -30.98
C CYS A 337 -8.14 16.31 -30.81
N GLU A 338 -7.64 15.36 -31.60
CA GLU A 338 -7.85 13.93 -31.35
C GLU A 338 -7.08 13.50 -30.08
N GLU A 339 -7.69 12.61 -29.29
CA GLU A 339 -7.05 12.03 -28.12
C GLU A 339 -5.75 11.32 -28.53
N ASN A 340 -4.64 11.65 -27.88
CA ASN A 340 -3.34 11.08 -28.15
C ASN A 340 -2.50 11.00 -26.88
N LEU A 341 -2.54 9.84 -26.23
CA LEU A 341 -1.82 9.63 -24.98
C LEU A 341 -0.29 9.73 -25.13
N VAL A 342 0.27 9.31 -26.27
CA VAL A 342 1.72 9.43 -26.52
C VAL A 342 2.14 10.91 -26.54
N SER A 343 1.40 11.73 -27.27
CA SER A 343 1.63 13.18 -27.30
C SER A 343 1.39 13.82 -25.91
N ALA A 344 0.37 13.37 -25.19
CA ALA A 344 0.11 13.87 -23.83
C ALA A 344 1.31 13.63 -22.91
N TYR A 345 1.85 12.41 -22.85
CA TYR A 345 3.00 12.11 -22.00
C TYR A 345 4.30 12.76 -22.48
N TYR A 346 4.48 12.94 -23.79
CA TYR A 346 5.59 13.73 -24.32
C TYR A 346 5.59 15.15 -23.77
N TRP A 347 4.42 15.83 -23.81
CA TRP A 347 4.33 17.21 -23.38
C TRP A 347 4.37 17.37 -21.85
N VAL A 348 3.85 16.42 -21.08
CA VAL A 348 4.00 16.47 -19.62
C VAL A 348 5.46 16.24 -19.20
N GLU A 349 6.22 15.38 -19.90
CA GLU A 349 7.66 15.24 -19.66
C GLU A 349 8.41 16.54 -19.93
N ARG A 350 8.10 17.22 -21.05
CA ARG A 350 8.69 18.52 -21.37
C ARG A 350 8.35 19.58 -20.35
N ALA A 351 7.11 19.60 -19.82
CA ALA A 351 6.73 20.52 -18.76
C ALA A 351 7.55 20.25 -17.47
N ALA A 352 7.75 18.98 -17.12
CA ALA A 352 8.57 18.60 -15.98
C ALA A 352 10.05 18.91 -16.15
N GLU A 353 10.60 18.76 -17.37
CA GLU A 353 11.97 19.18 -17.72
C GLU A 353 12.17 20.68 -17.57
N ASN A 354 11.14 21.47 -17.80
CA ASN A 354 11.10 22.91 -17.64
C ASN A 354 10.56 23.33 -16.25
N ASP A 355 10.70 22.46 -15.25
CA ASP A 355 10.41 22.72 -13.84
C ASP A 355 8.96 23.10 -13.53
N TYR A 356 7.98 22.56 -14.28
CA TYR A 356 6.57 22.72 -13.95
C TYR A 356 6.14 21.71 -12.90
N GLU A 357 5.84 22.16 -11.71
CA GLU A 357 5.63 21.33 -10.52
C GLU A 357 4.50 20.32 -10.67
N ASP A 358 3.34 20.72 -11.23
CA ASP A 358 2.18 19.84 -11.43
C ASP A 358 2.46 18.67 -12.39
N ALA A 359 3.53 18.73 -13.17
CA ALA A 359 3.92 17.68 -14.09
C ALA A 359 4.73 16.57 -13.41
N TYR A 360 5.37 16.84 -12.28
CA TYR A 360 6.29 15.88 -11.65
C TYR A 360 5.61 14.59 -11.22
N TYR A 361 4.44 14.69 -10.58
CA TYR A 361 3.69 13.51 -10.17
C TYR A 361 3.27 12.67 -11.37
N ILE A 362 2.70 13.30 -12.39
CA ILE A 362 2.16 12.60 -13.57
C ILE A 362 3.27 11.83 -14.28
N ILE A 363 4.39 12.49 -14.58
CA ILE A 363 5.49 11.86 -15.31
C ILE A 363 6.25 10.85 -14.45
N GLY A 364 6.44 11.15 -13.17
CA GLY A 364 7.05 10.23 -12.22
C GLY A 364 6.27 8.95 -12.08
N ARG A 365 4.95 9.05 -11.95
CA ARG A 365 4.05 7.90 -11.86
C ARG A 365 4.01 7.11 -13.18
N SER A 366 4.05 7.80 -14.33
CA SER A 366 4.07 7.16 -15.65
C SER A 366 5.32 6.30 -15.84
N TYR A 367 6.49 6.79 -15.44
CA TYR A 367 7.73 6.00 -15.45
C TYR A 367 7.74 4.88 -14.42
N LEU A 368 7.04 5.03 -13.30
CA LEU A 368 6.94 4.01 -12.26
C LEU A 368 6.08 2.82 -12.71
N GLU A 369 4.95 3.10 -13.36
CA GLU A 369 3.94 2.10 -13.74
C GLU A 369 4.05 1.64 -15.21
N GLY A 370 4.82 2.33 -16.02
CA GLY A 370 4.91 2.04 -17.45
C GLY A 370 3.68 2.50 -18.24
N ILE A 371 3.04 3.61 -17.83
CA ILE A 371 1.85 4.16 -18.49
C ILE A 371 2.30 4.96 -19.73
N CYS A 372 2.04 4.45 -20.92
CA CYS A 372 2.46 5.04 -22.21
C CYS A 372 3.96 5.26 -22.38
N LEU A 373 4.77 4.93 -21.40
CA LEU A 373 6.22 5.01 -21.39
C LEU A 373 6.80 3.67 -20.91
N GLU A 374 8.02 3.37 -21.29
CA GLU A 374 8.72 2.21 -20.71
C GLU A 374 9.02 2.46 -19.23
N VAL A 375 8.85 1.41 -18.40
CA VAL A 375 9.16 1.49 -16.96
C VAL A 375 10.61 1.94 -16.77
N ASN A 376 10.79 3.02 -16.03
CA ASN A 376 12.10 3.55 -15.70
C ASN A 376 12.12 4.11 -14.27
N TYR A 377 12.47 3.26 -13.31
CA TYR A 377 12.49 3.62 -11.90
C TYR A 377 13.46 4.75 -11.56
N LYS A 378 14.56 4.93 -12.32
CA LYS A 378 15.51 6.03 -12.13
C LYS A 378 14.86 7.37 -12.46
N LYS A 379 14.20 7.46 -13.62
CA LYS A 379 13.47 8.68 -14.01
C LYS A 379 12.26 8.93 -13.09
N ALA A 380 11.53 7.87 -12.70
CA ALA A 380 10.44 7.97 -11.73
C ALA A 380 10.93 8.61 -10.43
N TYR A 381 12.00 8.07 -9.85
CA TYR A 381 12.60 8.60 -8.64
C TYR A 381 13.03 10.06 -8.79
N TYR A 382 13.66 10.42 -9.91
CA TYR A 382 14.11 11.78 -10.18
C TYR A 382 12.94 12.79 -10.15
N TYR A 383 11.88 12.55 -10.94
CA TYR A 383 10.76 13.47 -11.00
C TYR A 383 9.94 13.51 -9.69
N LEU A 384 9.71 12.35 -9.07
CA LEU A 384 9.02 12.29 -7.78
C LEU A 384 9.80 12.99 -6.68
N SER A 385 11.15 12.91 -6.70
CA SER A 385 11.99 13.65 -5.76
C SER A 385 11.92 15.16 -5.96
N LYS A 386 11.77 15.64 -7.20
CA LYS A 386 11.49 17.05 -7.48
C LYS A 386 10.14 17.48 -6.90
N GLY A 387 9.10 16.68 -7.12
CA GLY A 387 7.76 16.97 -6.59
C GLY A 387 7.68 16.90 -5.06
N TYR A 388 8.50 16.07 -4.42
CA TYR A 388 8.61 16.07 -2.95
C TYR A 388 8.99 17.44 -2.38
N LEU A 389 9.86 18.18 -3.05
CA LEU A 389 10.31 19.49 -2.56
C LEU A 389 9.30 20.62 -2.84
N SER A 390 8.44 20.41 -3.82
CA SER A 390 7.24 21.24 -3.99
C SER A 390 6.14 20.88 -2.98
N LEU A 391 6.43 20.00 -2.02
CA LEU A 391 5.50 19.50 -0.99
C LEU A 391 4.28 18.78 -1.57
N ASP A 392 4.40 18.20 -2.78
CA ASP A 392 3.34 17.39 -3.39
C ASP A 392 3.21 16.04 -2.68
N THR A 393 2.13 15.88 -1.93
CA THR A 393 1.87 14.67 -1.15
C THR A 393 1.74 13.41 -2.01
N ASN A 394 1.28 13.51 -3.25
CA ASN A 394 1.20 12.38 -4.17
C ASN A 394 2.62 11.90 -4.60
N CYS A 395 3.52 12.85 -4.80
CA CYS A 395 4.93 12.54 -5.06
C CYS A 395 5.60 11.88 -3.85
N ILE A 396 5.33 12.41 -2.65
CA ILE A 396 5.83 11.86 -1.38
C ILE A 396 5.34 10.42 -1.21
N GLU A 397 4.07 10.19 -1.43
CA GLU A 397 3.48 8.85 -1.35
C GLU A 397 4.12 7.87 -2.34
N SER A 398 4.31 8.31 -3.59
CA SER A 398 4.93 7.47 -4.62
C SER A 398 6.39 7.16 -4.31
N LEU A 399 7.14 8.09 -3.73
CA LEU A 399 8.50 7.84 -3.23
C LEU A 399 8.52 6.84 -2.09
N ALA A 400 7.60 6.96 -1.13
CA ALA A 400 7.46 5.99 -0.05
C ALA A 400 7.19 4.58 -0.61
N GLU A 401 6.33 4.46 -1.62
CA GLU A 401 6.08 3.20 -2.32
C GLU A 401 7.34 2.64 -2.98
N MET A 402 8.18 3.48 -3.59
CA MET A 402 9.45 3.06 -4.18
C MET A 402 10.41 2.50 -3.13
N TYR A 403 10.51 3.12 -1.95
CA TYR A 403 11.31 2.61 -0.84
C TYR A 403 10.74 1.30 -0.26
N LEU A 404 9.42 1.16 -0.15
CA LEU A 404 8.79 -0.09 0.31
C LEU A 404 9.08 -1.27 -0.62
N LYS A 405 9.06 -1.03 -1.94
CA LYS A 405 9.26 -2.06 -2.95
C LYS A 405 10.72 -2.26 -3.36
N GLY A 406 11.62 -1.36 -2.97
CA GLY A 406 13.03 -1.38 -3.38
C GLY A 406 13.19 -1.06 -4.88
N LEU A 407 12.39 -0.15 -5.45
CA LEU A 407 12.43 0.24 -6.85
C LEU A 407 13.43 1.36 -7.06
N HIS A 408 14.51 1.10 -7.78
CA HIS A 408 15.69 1.98 -7.97
C HIS A 408 16.51 2.23 -6.71
N VAL A 409 15.87 2.26 -5.55
CA VAL A 409 16.47 2.44 -4.22
C VAL A 409 16.47 1.12 -3.45
N LYS A 410 17.34 0.96 -2.45
CA LYS A 410 17.28 -0.21 -1.57
C LYS A 410 15.96 -0.18 -0.79
N LYS A 411 15.32 -1.36 -0.64
CA LYS A 411 14.13 -1.46 0.22
C LYS A 411 14.43 -0.93 1.62
N ASP A 412 13.70 0.09 2.03
CA ASP A 412 13.82 0.73 3.34
C ASP A 412 12.45 1.19 3.84
N VAL A 413 11.89 0.41 4.74
CA VAL A 413 10.57 0.66 5.34
C VAL A 413 10.60 1.90 6.23
N TYR A 414 11.70 2.16 6.92
CA TYR A 414 11.80 3.33 7.81
C TYR A 414 11.77 4.63 7.03
N THR A 415 12.54 4.75 5.97
CA THR A 415 12.50 5.91 5.07
C THR A 415 11.10 6.08 4.45
N ALA A 416 10.44 4.99 4.08
CA ALA A 416 9.08 5.07 3.55
C ALA A 416 8.09 5.62 4.60
N LEU A 417 8.19 5.17 5.85
CA LEU A 417 7.36 5.66 6.95
C LEU A 417 7.63 7.13 7.29
N GLU A 418 8.90 7.58 7.24
CA GLU A 418 9.25 8.99 7.40
C GLU A 418 8.60 9.85 6.32
N LEU A 419 8.61 9.40 5.06
CA LEU A 419 7.95 10.09 3.96
C LEU A 419 6.43 10.17 4.16
N TYR A 420 5.79 9.09 4.54
CA TYR A 420 4.36 9.10 4.84
C TYR A 420 4.02 10.04 6.00
N ASN A 421 4.81 10.07 7.07
CA ASN A 421 4.61 11.00 8.17
C ASN A 421 4.72 12.47 7.72
N LYS A 422 5.65 12.79 6.84
CA LYS A 422 5.72 14.13 6.21
C LYS A 422 4.47 14.46 5.40
N ALA A 423 3.93 13.51 4.64
CA ALA A 423 2.69 13.75 3.92
C ALA A 423 1.50 14.02 4.85
N ILE A 424 1.44 13.35 6.01
CA ILE A 424 0.47 13.65 7.07
C ILE A 424 0.65 15.07 7.61
N GLU A 425 1.88 15.49 7.90
CA GLU A 425 2.22 16.85 8.35
C GLU A 425 1.78 17.91 7.32
N PHE A 426 1.85 17.60 6.03
CA PHE A 426 1.38 18.48 4.96
C PHE A 426 -0.13 18.40 4.71
N GLY A 427 -0.86 17.68 5.56
CA GLY A 427 -2.32 17.68 5.60
C GLY A 427 -3.01 16.57 4.80
N ASP A 428 -2.27 15.60 4.28
CA ASP A 428 -2.89 14.43 3.62
C ASP A 428 -3.40 13.41 4.66
N ARG A 429 -4.65 13.58 5.04
CA ARG A 429 -5.34 12.69 6.00
C ARG A 429 -5.67 11.31 5.45
N SER A 430 -5.61 11.11 4.13
CA SER A 430 -5.88 9.82 3.50
C SER A 430 -4.78 8.80 3.78
N ILE A 431 -3.58 9.25 4.05
CA ILE A 431 -2.36 8.46 4.23
C ILE A 431 -2.35 7.66 5.55
N TYR A 432 -3.06 8.08 6.60
CA TYR A 432 -3.11 7.34 7.86
C TYR A 432 -3.40 5.85 7.67
N PHE A 433 -4.34 5.51 6.79
CA PHE A 433 -4.67 4.12 6.51
C PHE A 433 -3.50 3.36 5.87
N LYS A 434 -2.79 3.99 4.95
CA LYS A 434 -1.64 3.38 4.27
C LYS A 434 -0.47 3.15 5.22
N VAL A 435 -0.17 4.14 6.07
CA VAL A 435 0.86 4.04 7.10
C VAL A 435 0.56 2.92 8.08
N GLY A 436 -0.67 2.86 8.57
CA GLY A 436 -1.11 1.78 9.43
C GLY A 436 -0.95 0.41 8.77
N LYS A 437 -1.26 0.32 7.47
CA LYS A 437 -1.10 -0.92 6.70
C LYS A 437 0.37 -1.34 6.56
N VAL A 438 1.28 -0.39 6.34
CA VAL A 438 2.73 -0.67 6.32
C VAL A 438 3.21 -1.22 7.65
N TYR A 439 2.77 -0.64 8.77
CA TYR A 439 3.09 -1.18 10.09
C TYR A 439 2.54 -2.59 10.32
N GLU A 440 1.34 -2.89 9.83
CA GLU A 440 0.79 -4.26 9.87
C GLU A 440 1.63 -5.26 9.07
N ASP A 441 1.98 -4.89 7.83
CA ASP A 441 2.74 -5.77 6.93
C ASP A 441 4.15 -6.08 7.49
N GLU A 442 4.71 -5.19 8.30
CA GLU A 442 5.96 -5.39 9.03
C GLU A 442 5.76 -6.04 10.42
N GLY A 443 4.53 -6.46 10.77
CA GLY A 443 4.22 -7.11 12.05
C GLY A 443 4.18 -6.17 13.26
N LEU A 444 4.22 -4.86 13.05
CA LEU A 444 4.24 -3.83 14.10
C LEU A 444 2.82 -3.36 14.45
N ILE A 445 1.97 -4.31 14.87
CA ILE A 445 0.52 -4.08 15.06
C ILE A 445 0.22 -2.95 16.07
N ASN A 446 1.00 -2.82 17.15
CA ASN A 446 0.77 -1.75 18.13
C ASN A 446 0.95 -0.34 17.53
N GLN A 447 1.94 -0.16 16.65
CA GLN A 447 2.15 1.09 15.92
C GLN A 447 1.03 1.32 14.89
N ALA A 448 0.60 0.25 14.21
CA ALA A 448 -0.53 0.32 13.30
C ALA A 448 -1.81 0.81 14.00
N ILE A 449 -2.12 0.27 15.19
CA ILE A 449 -3.27 0.68 16.00
C ILE A 449 -3.18 2.15 16.39
N LEU A 450 -2.00 2.62 16.79
CA LEU A 450 -1.79 4.03 17.14
C LEU A 450 -2.08 4.96 15.95
N ILE A 451 -1.54 4.64 14.79
CA ILE A 451 -1.73 5.41 13.56
C ILE A 451 -3.18 5.36 13.07
N TYR A 452 -3.82 4.20 13.13
CA TYR A 452 -5.25 4.08 12.82
C TYR A 452 -6.11 4.88 13.81
N GLY A 453 -5.69 4.94 15.10
CA GLY A 453 -6.34 5.77 16.12
C GLY A 453 -6.30 7.24 15.76
N GLN A 454 -5.14 7.75 15.38
CA GLN A 454 -4.97 9.13 14.89
C GLN A 454 -5.83 9.39 13.65
N GLY A 455 -5.80 8.46 12.69
CA GLY A 455 -6.64 8.57 11.50
C GLY A 455 -8.13 8.52 11.81
N HIS A 456 -8.56 7.76 12.80
CA HIS A 456 -9.94 7.75 13.29
C HIS A 456 -10.35 9.10 13.88
N GLU A 457 -9.52 9.69 14.75
CA GLU A 457 -9.74 11.01 15.35
C GLU A 457 -9.88 12.12 14.28
N GLU A 458 -9.12 11.99 13.19
CA GLU A 458 -9.20 12.88 12.01
C GLU A 458 -10.36 12.53 11.04
N GLY A 459 -11.20 11.56 11.41
CA GLY A 459 -12.39 11.18 10.65
C GLY A 459 -12.12 10.26 9.45
N ASN A 460 -10.95 9.62 9.37
CA ASN A 460 -10.65 8.65 8.32
C ASN A 460 -11.43 7.34 8.56
N LEU A 461 -12.45 7.13 7.76
CA LEU A 461 -13.37 6.01 7.91
C LEU A 461 -12.71 4.64 7.73
N LYS A 462 -11.69 4.55 6.84
CA LYS A 462 -10.94 3.30 6.63
C LYS A 462 -10.14 2.90 7.87
N CYS A 463 -9.56 3.89 8.57
CA CYS A 463 -8.88 3.68 9.85
C CYS A 463 -9.87 3.20 10.92
N THR A 464 -11.04 3.84 11.02
CA THR A 464 -12.12 3.43 11.93
C THR A 464 -12.53 1.98 11.69
N GLN A 465 -12.78 1.59 10.44
CA GLN A 465 -13.11 0.21 10.09
C GLN A 465 -12.00 -0.77 10.46
N ARG A 466 -10.74 -0.43 10.16
CA ARG A 466 -9.61 -1.33 10.43
C ARG A 466 -9.41 -1.56 11.92
N LEU A 467 -9.55 -0.52 12.75
CA LEU A 467 -9.55 -0.66 14.20
C LEU A 467 -10.65 -1.62 14.67
N GLY A 468 -11.86 -1.47 14.16
CA GLY A 468 -12.95 -2.38 14.47
C GLY A 468 -12.63 -3.83 14.11
N ILE A 469 -12.01 -4.08 12.96
CA ILE A 469 -11.58 -5.44 12.53
C ILE A 469 -10.48 -5.98 13.45
N ILE A 470 -9.47 -5.17 13.79
CA ILE A 470 -8.37 -5.54 14.68
C ILE A 470 -8.90 -6.00 16.04
N TYR A 471 -9.79 -5.23 16.65
CA TYR A 471 -10.40 -5.61 17.94
C TYR A 471 -11.38 -6.78 17.83
N TYR A 472 -12.05 -6.93 16.68
CA TYR A 472 -12.94 -8.06 16.41
C TYR A 472 -12.18 -9.39 16.31
N ASN A 473 -11.03 -9.38 15.64
CA ASN A 473 -10.23 -10.58 15.43
C ASN A 473 -9.26 -10.85 16.60
N GLY A 474 -8.86 -9.82 17.35
CA GLY A 474 -7.77 -9.88 18.32
C GLY A 474 -6.40 -9.87 17.66
N GLU A 475 -6.21 -9.07 16.59
CA GLU A 475 -4.95 -8.97 15.84
C GLU A 475 -3.93 -8.14 16.64
N GLY A 476 -2.97 -8.80 17.29
CA GLY A 476 -1.94 -8.15 18.12
C GLY A 476 -2.44 -7.50 19.43
N VAL A 477 -3.73 -7.59 19.69
CA VAL A 477 -4.40 -7.13 20.91
C VAL A 477 -5.38 -8.18 21.38
N GLU A 478 -5.75 -8.15 22.66
CA GLU A 478 -6.83 -9.00 23.16
C GLU A 478 -8.14 -8.71 22.41
N LYS A 479 -8.81 -9.77 22.00
CA LYS A 479 -10.09 -9.69 21.31
C LYS A 479 -11.12 -8.95 22.16
N ASN A 480 -11.66 -7.87 21.63
CA ASN A 480 -12.64 -7.04 22.30
C ASN A 480 -13.80 -6.68 21.38
N LEU A 481 -14.88 -7.45 21.49
CA LEU A 481 -16.05 -7.28 20.63
C LEU A 481 -16.81 -5.97 20.92
N GLU A 482 -16.74 -5.44 22.15
CA GLU A 482 -17.40 -4.18 22.51
C GLU A 482 -16.72 -3.00 21.83
N LYS A 483 -15.37 -2.90 21.93
CA LYS A 483 -14.59 -1.91 21.18
C LYS A 483 -14.76 -2.04 19.68
N ALA A 484 -14.78 -3.27 19.19
CA ALA A 484 -15.01 -3.51 17.76
C ALA A 484 -16.36 -2.93 17.32
N MET A 485 -17.41 -3.13 18.09
CA MET A 485 -18.72 -2.56 17.81
C MET A 485 -18.73 -1.04 17.82
N GLU A 486 -18.10 -0.38 18.81
CA GLU A 486 -18.01 1.08 18.86
C GLU A 486 -17.47 1.68 17.56
N TYR A 487 -16.35 1.15 17.06
CA TYR A 487 -15.78 1.60 15.78
C TYR A 487 -16.68 1.26 14.59
N MET A 488 -17.28 0.07 14.59
CA MET A 488 -18.14 -0.35 13.48
C MET A 488 -19.49 0.37 13.45
N GLU A 489 -20.04 0.77 14.58
CA GLU A 489 -21.25 1.61 14.68
C GLU A 489 -21.01 2.98 14.03
N ILE A 490 -19.86 3.60 14.26
CA ILE A 490 -19.48 4.88 13.61
C ILE A 490 -19.39 4.72 12.09
N ALA A 491 -18.74 3.66 11.62
CA ALA A 491 -18.60 3.40 10.20
C ALA A 491 -19.94 2.99 9.54
N ALA A 492 -20.75 2.19 10.22
CA ALA A 492 -22.06 1.77 9.76
C ALA A 492 -23.04 2.95 9.67
N ALA A 493 -22.96 3.92 10.59
CA ALA A 493 -23.75 5.16 10.54
C ALA A 493 -23.46 6.00 9.26
N LYS A 494 -22.30 5.80 8.64
CA LYS A 494 -21.94 6.39 7.35
C LYS A 494 -22.31 5.49 6.16
N LYS A 495 -23.10 4.45 6.42
CA LYS A 495 -23.56 3.46 5.42
C LYS A 495 -22.44 2.71 4.71
N GLU A 496 -21.33 2.45 5.42
CA GLU A 496 -20.26 1.62 4.92
C GLU A 496 -20.65 0.13 4.94
N PRO A 497 -20.81 -0.51 3.77
CA PRO A 497 -21.41 -1.85 3.71
C PRO A 497 -20.61 -2.91 4.46
N HIS A 498 -19.29 -2.81 4.45
CA HIS A 498 -18.42 -3.78 5.13
C HIS A 498 -18.48 -3.63 6.66
N ALA A 499 -18.52 -2.38 7.15
CA ALA A 499 -18.68 -2.11 8.58
C ALA A 499 -20.03 -2.61 9.10
N MET A 500 -21.10 -2.40 8.34
CA MET A 500 -22.43 -2.92 8.65
C MET A 500 -22.44 -4.46 8.75
N TYR A 501 -21.73 -5.12 7.84
CA TYR A 501 -21.55 -6.58 7.89
C TYR A 501 -20.84 -7.03 9.16
N VAL A 502 -19.67 -6.43 9.48
CA VAL A 502 -18.89 -6.80 10.67
C VAL A 502 -19.68 -6.53 11.95
N LEU A 503 -20.37 -5.40 12.02
CA LEU A 503 -21.26 -5.04 13.14
C LEU A 503 -22.38 -6.08 13.32
N ALA A 504 -23.03 -6.47 12.24
CA ALA A 504 -24.07 -7.48 12.28
C ALA A 504 -23.56 -8.82 12.83
N VAL A 505 -22.36 -9.24 12.39
CA VAL A 505 -21.73 -10.47 12.88
C VAL A 505 -21.37 -10.36 14.36
N ALA A 506 -20.88 -9.20 14.81
CA ALA A 506 -20.59 -8.96 16.21
C ALA A 506 -21.86 -9.00 17.07
N TYR A 507 -22.93 -8.34 16.64
CA TYR A 507 -24.24 -8.40 17.31
C TYR A 507 -24.77 -9.82 17.42
N TYR A 508 -24.66 -10.60 16.36
CA TYR A 508 -25.09 -12.00 16.36
C TYR A 508 -24.33 -12.83 17.38
N ARG A 509 -22.99 -12.70 17.43
CA ARG A 509 -22.12 -13.47 18.35
C ARG A 509 -22.36 -13.12 19.81
N LEU A 510 -22.64 -11.85 20.10
CA LEU A 510 -22.88 -11.37 21.46
C LEU A 510 -24.33 -11.54 21.92
N ASN A 511 -25.24 -11.98 21.05
CA ASN A 511 -26.67 -11.96 21.29
C ASN A 511 -27.15 -10.62 21.88
N LYS A 512 -26.67 -9.50 21.28
CA LYS A 512 -26.74 -8.13 21.81
C LYS A 512 -28.14 -7.67 22.23
N PHE A 513 -29.18 -8.16 21.53
CA PHE A 513 -30.56 -7.75 21.70
C PHE A 513 -31.49 -8.90 22.16
N GLY A 514 -30.93 -9.99 22.70
CA GLY A 514 -31.69 -11.18 23.11
C GLY A 514 -32.48 -11.78 21.94
N ASP A 515 -33.77 -12.05 22.15
CA ASP A 515 -34.64 -12.69 21.13
C ASP A 515 -34.75 -11.89 19.82
N LYS A 516 -34.53 -10.58 19.84
CA LYS A 516 -34.58 -9.71 18.67
C LYS A 516 -33.28 -9.66 17.89
N THR A 517 -32.20 -10.27 18.39
CA THR A 517 -30.87 -10.21 17.76
C THR A 517 -30.91 -10.71 16.32
N SER A 518 -31.59 -11.83 16.05
CA SER A 518 -31.67 -12.41 14.71
C SER A 518 -32.32 -11.47 13.69
N ASP A 519 -33.39 -10.78 14.07
CA ASP A 519 -34.13 -9.90 13.16
C ASP A 519 -33.36 -8.61 12.86
N ILE A 520 -32.74 -8.02 13.90
CA ILE A 520 -31.89 -6.82 13.76
C ILE A 520 -30.69 -7.14 12.86
N VAL A 521 -30.02 -8.27 13.11
CA VAL A 521 -28.87 -8.71 12.33
C VAL A 521 -29.24 -8.93 10.87
N LYS A 522 -30.36 -9.59 10.59
CA LYS A 522 -30.85 -9.81 9.23
C LYS A 522 -31.18 -8.50 8.51
N ALA A 523 -31.81 -7.55 9.22
CA ALA A 523 -32.13 -6.23 8.67
C ALA A 523 -30.86 -5.46 8.29
N LEU A 524 -29.86 -5.44 9.20
CA LEU A 524 -28.57 -4.77 8.98
C LEU A 524 -27.78 -5.41 7.83
N LEU A 525 -27.75 -6.74 7.77
CA LEU A 525 -27.10 -7.47 6.69
C LEU A 525 -27.80 -7.25 5.34
N LYS A 526 -29.14 -7.15 5.34
CA LYS A 526 -29.90 -6.87 4.12
C LYS A 526 -29.61 -5.48 3.59
N GLU A 527 -29.57 -4.46 4.46
CA GLU A 527 -29.17 -3.11 4.06
C GLU A 527 -27.73 -3.09 3.53
N ALA A 528 -26.78 -3.76 4.21
CA ALA A 528 -25.41 -3.89 3.75
C ALA A 528 -25.30 -4.58 2.38
N TYR A 529 -26.12 -5.60 2.13
CA TYR A 529 -26.20 -6.28 0.85
C TYR A 529 -26.76 -5.36 -0.26
N GLU A 530 -27.82 -4.62 0.03
CA GLU A 530 -28.41 -3.64 -0.91
C GLU A 530 -27.44 -2.51 -1.26
N LEU A 531 -26.52 -2.18 -0.34
CA LEU A 531 -25.40 -1.24 -0.56
C LEU A 531 -24.19 -1.90 -1.27
N GLY A 532 -24.31 -3.16 -1.67
CA GLY A 532 -23.30 -3.86 -2.47
C GLY A 532 -22.28 -4.69 -1.70
N SER A 533 -22.52 -5.04 -0.43
CA SER A 533 -21.62 -5.94 0.32
C SER A 533 -21.85 -7.42 -0.04
N PRO A 534 -20.95 -8.09 -0.74
CA PRO A 534 -21.09 -9.51 -1.02
C PRO A 534 -20.93 -10.37 0.25
N TYR A 535 -20.16 -9.93 1.24
CA TYR A 535 -20.01 -10.61 2.53
C TYR A 535 -21.31 -10.64 3.33
N ALA A 536 -22.12 -9.58 3.24
CA ALA A 536 -23.41 -9.52 3.91
C ALA A 536 -24.40 -10.53 3.28
N GLY A 537 -24.46 -10.61 1.96
CA GLY A 537 -25.23 -11.62 1.24
C GLY A 537 -24.79 -13.04 1.60
N ASP A 538 -23.50 -13.29 1.62
CA ASP A 538 -22.92 -14.59 2.00
C ASP A 538 -23.29 -15.00 3.44
N TYR A 539 -23.29 -14.05 4.39
CA TYR A 539 -23.64 -14.33 5.78
C TYR A 539 -25.16 -14.53 5.96
N LEU A 540 -25.99 -13.77 5.24
CA LEU A 540 -27.45 -14.02 5.16
C LEU A 540 -27.72 -15.43 4.67
N ALA A 541 -27.04 -15.87 3.61
CA ALA A 541 -27.13 -17.23 3.11
C ALA A 541 -26.72 -18.27 4.17
N CYS A 542 -25.69 -17.99 4.98
CA CYS A 542 -25.32 -18.85 6.11
C CYS A 542 -26.43 -19.01 7.14
N ILE A 543 -27.04 -17.89 7.56
CA ILE A 543 -28.17 -17.90 8.51
C ILE A 543 -29.32 -18.72 7.93
N MET A 544 -29.69 -18.46 6.69
CA MET A 544 -30.81 -19.15 6.02
C MET A 544 -30.56 -20.66 5.86
N ILE A 545 -29.32 -21.07 5.53
CA ILE A 545 -28.94 -22.51 5.45
C ILE A 545 -29.08 -23.18 6.82
N ASN A 546 -28.69 -22.48 7.91
CA ASN A 546 -28.85 -23.04 9.26
C ASN A 546 -30.33 -23.13 9.67
N GLU A 547 -31.14 -22.12 9.35
CA GLU A 547 -32.58 -22.14 9.58
C GLU A 547 -33.27 -23.30 8.84
N ILE A 548 -32.86 -23.59 7.59
CA ILE A 548 -33.34 -24.76 6.84
C ILE A 548 -32.96 -26.08 7.56
N LYS A 549 -31.75 -26.16 8.13
CA LYS A 549 -31.32 -27.33 8.89
C LYS A 549 -32.13 -27.52 10.18
N GLU A 550 -32.62 -26.43 10.78
CA GLU A 550 -33.51 -26.41 11.95
C GLU A 550 -34.95 -26.67 11.60
N GLY A 551 -35.30 -26.77 10.31
CA GLY A 551 -36.67 -27.04 9.83
C GLY A 551 -37.55 -25.79 9.73
N LYS A 552 -36.97 -24.60 9.79
CA LYS A 552 -37.67 -23.32 9.59
C LYS A 552 -37.96 -23.10 8.10
N ASP A 553 -39.06 -22.46 7.81
CA ASP A 553 -39.39 -22.05 6.45
C ASP A 553 -38.63 -20.77 6.07
N VAL A 554 -37.97 -20.80 4.92
CA VAL A 554 -37.09 -19.70 4.44
C VAL A 554 -37.35 -19.46 2.96
N ASN A 555 -37.32 -18.23 2.53
CA ASN A 555 -37.37 -17.91 1.11
C ASN A 555 -36.13 -18.43 0.36
N LYS A 556 -36.30 -19.56 -0.32
CA LYS A 556 -35.19 -20.22 -1.04
C LYS A 556 -34.69 -19.43 -2.26
N ASN A 557 -35.56 -18.57 -2.84
CA ASN A 557 -35.15 -17.72 -3.96
C ASN A 557 -34.14 -16.61 -3.49
N ASP A 558 -34.43 -15.99 -2.35
CA ASP A 558 -33.51 -15.01 -1.75
C ASP A 558 -32.18 -15.67 -1.41
N LEU A 559 -32.20 -16.88 -0.83
CA LEU A 559 -30.99 -17.65 -0.56
C LEU A 559 -30.11 -17.83 -1.81
N VAL A 560 -30.74 -18.27 -2.93
CA VAL A 560 -30.02 -18.45 -4.20
C VAL A 560 -29.48 -17.12 -4.72
N THR A 561 -30.23 -16.03 -4.59
CA THR A 561 -29.84 -14.70 -5.02
C THR A 561 -28.62 -14.19 -4.24
N TYR A 562 -28.64 -14.32 -2.91
CA TYR A 562 -27.51 -13.92 -2.07
C TYR A 562 -26.23 -14.72 -2.39
N ILE A 563 -26.36 -16.04 -2.58
CA ILE A 563 -25.21 -16.87 -2.94
C ILE A 563 -24.68 -16.51 -4.33
N LYS A 564 -25.56 -16.30 -5.34
CA LYS A 564 -25.13 -15.90 -6.68
C LYS A 564 -24.38 -14.59 -6.68
N PHE A 565 -24.84 -13.59 -5.94
CA PHE A 565 -24.16 -12.31 -5.80
C PHE A 565 -22.74 -12.49 -5.22
N GLY A 566 -22.58 -13.35 -4.21
CA GLY A 566 -21.26 -13.70 -3.68
C GLY A 566 -20.38 -14.43 -4.70
N VAL A 567 -20.97 -15.30 -5.54
CA VAL A 567 -20.23 -15.99 -6.62
C VAL A 567 -19.77 -15.01 -7.70
N GLU A 568 -20.63 -14.07 -8.11
CA GLU A 568 -20.31 -13.01 -9.07
C GLU A 568 -19.19 -12.07 -8.57
N ASN A 569 -19.06 -11.93 -7.26
CA ASN A 569 -17.97 -11.21 -6.60
C ASN A 569 -16.81 -12.12 -6.16
N GLU A 570 -16.72 -13.32 -6.71
CA GLU A 570 -15.62 -14.28 -6.51
C GLU A 570 -15.36 -14.69 -5.05
N LEU A 571 -16.39 -14.58 -4.17
CA LEU A 571 -16.26 -15.03 -2.79
C LEU A 571 -16.18 -16.56 -2.73
N LYS A 572 -15.05 -17.09 -2.32
CA LYS A 572 -14.79 -18.52 -2.19
C LYS A 572 -15.79 -19.25 -1.28
N GLU A 573 -16.26 -18.59 -0.22
CA GLU A 573 -17.31 -19.07 0.68
C GLU A 573 -18.66 -19.24 -0.06
N SER A 574 -19.03 -18.27 -0.88
CA SER A 574 -20.26 -18.30 -1.67
C SER A 574 -20.18 -19.33 -2.80
N ILE A 575 -19.03 -19.43 -3.47
CA ILE A 575 -18.78 -20.45 -4.49
C ILE A 575 -18.96 -21.84 -3.88
N PHE A 576 -18.40 -22.09 -2.70
CA PHE A 576 -18.59 -23.34 -1.97
C PHE A 576 -20.06 -23.61 -1.59
N LYS A 577 -20.77 -22.59 -1.06
CA LYS A 577 -22.19 -22.70 -0.72
C LYS A 577 -23.06 -22.96 -1.95
N TYR A 578 -22.68 -22.41 -3.10
CA TYR A 578 -23.40 -22.67 -4.34
C TYR A 578 -23.27 -24.14 -4.77
N GLY A 579 -22.07 -24.71 -4.60
CA GLY A 579 -21.87 -26.16 -4.71
C GLY A 579 -22.77 -26.95 -3.73
N TYR A 580 -22.86 -26.49 -2.46
CA TYR A 580 -23.66 -27.12 -1.43
C TYR A 580 -25.16 -27.14 -1.73
N ILE A 581 -25.72 -26.00 -2.20
CA ILE A 581 -27.15 -25.96 -2.55
C ILE A 581 -27.48 -26.83 -3.79
N TYR A 582 -26.57 -26.94 -4.76
CA TYR A 582 -26.69 -27.89 -5.86
C TYR A 582 -26.60 -29.34 -5.38
N GLU A 583 -25.71 -29.66 -4.44
CA GLU A 583 -25.61 -31.01 -3.84
C GLU A 583 -26.89 -31.41 -3.12
N LYS A 584 -27.58 -30.47 -2.46
CA LYS A 584 -28.72 -30.74 -1.60
C LYS A 584 -30.10 -30.47 -2.30
N GLY A 585 -30.10 -29.78 -3.45
CA GLY A 585 -31.32 -29.36 -4.10
C GLY A 585 -32.10 -28.31 -3.30
N ILE A 586 -31.38 -27.32 -2.72
CA ILE A 586 -31.99 -26.28 -1.88
C ILE A 586 -32.30 -25.04 -2.73
N GLY A 587 -33.55 -24.81 -3.04
CA GLY A 587 -34.02 -23.69 -3.88
C GLY A 587 -33.65 -23.81 -5.36
N ILE A 588 -32.95 -24.84 -5.75
CA ILE A 588 -32.57 -25.20 -7.12
C ILE A 588 -32.66 -26.71 -7.27
N GLU A 589 -32.75 -27.18 -8.51
CA GLU A 589 -32.72 -28.62 -8.80
C GLU A 589 -31.37 -29.23 -8.38
N GLN A 590 -31.44 -30.42 -7.73
CA GLN A 590 -30.23 -31.13 -7.33
C GLN A 590 -29.40 -31.52 -8.55
N ASN A 591 -28.11 -31.14 -8.52
CA ASN A 591 -27.19 -31.44 -9.61
C ASN A 591 -25.78 -31.65 -9.07
N TYR A 592 -25.34 -32.90 -9.02
CA TYR A 592 -24.02 -33.26 -8.51
C TYR A 592 -22.85 -32.82 -9.42
N GLU A 593 -23.09 -32.74 -10.73
CA GLU A 593 -22.07 -32.26 -11.69
C GLU A 593 -21.75 -30.78 -11.46
N LYS A 594 -22.81 -29.95 -11.34
CA LYS A 594 -22.66 -28.53 -10.98
C LYS A 594 -22.06 -28.37 -9.57
N ALA A 595 -22.49 -29.19 -8.61
CA ALA A 595 -21.91 -29.17 -7.27
C ALA A 595 -20.40 -29.44 -7.30
N TYR A 596 -19.99 -30.46 -8.07
CA TYR A 596 -18.56 -30.77 -8.26
C TYR A 596 -17.79 -29.61 -8.90
N TYR A 597 -18.36 -29.01 -9.95
CA TYR A 597 -17.78 -27.84 -10.62
C TYR A 597 -17.50 -26.69 -9.63
N TYR A 598 -18.51 -26.30 -8.84
CA TYR A 598 -18.36 -25.19 -7.89
C TYR A 598 -17.45 -25.55 -6.72
N TYR A 599 -17.45 -26.80 -6.25
CA TYR A 599 -16.46 -27.21 -5.24
C TYR A 599 -15.03 -27.18 -5.79
N THR A 600 -14.82 -27.58 -7.04
CA THR A 600 -13.52 -27.49 -7.69
C THR A 600 -13.07 -26.03 -7.84
N LEU A 601 -13.96 -25.17 -8.33
CA LEU A 601 -13.69 -23.74 -8.46
C LEU A 601 -13.33 -23.12 -7.11
N ALA A 602 -14.07 -23.41 -6.03
CA ALA A 602 -13.72 -22.94 -4.69
C ALA A 602 -12.38 -23.49 -4.20
N ALA A 603 -12.06 -24.74 -4.49
CA ALA A 603 -10.77 -25.33 -4.12
C ALA A 603 -9.58 -24.71 -4.88
N GLU A 604 -9.77 -24.30 -6.12
CA GLU A 604 -8.78 -23.57 -6.92
C GLU A 604 -8.47 -22.18 -6.33
N THR A 605 -9.43 -21.54 -5.67
CA THR A 605 -9.21 -20.29 -4.90
C THR A 605 -8.62 -20.55 -3.52
N LYS A 606 -8.08 -21.75 -3.27
CA LYS A 606 -7.50 -22.17 -2.00
C LYS A 606 -8.50 -22.22 -0.83
N TYR A 607 -9.79 -22.43 -1.11
CA TYR A 607 -10.79 -22.61 -0.06
C TYR A 607 -10.71 -24.01 0.52
N VAL A 608 -10.14 -24.15 1.69
CA VAL A 608 -9.79 -25.41 2.33
C VAL A 608 -10.99 -26.35 2.51
N LYS A 609 -12.15 -25.83 2.92
CA LYS A 609 -13.36 -26.66 3.08
C LYS A 609 -13.80 -27.33 1.76
N ALA A 610 -13.54 -26.68 0.63
CA ALA A 610 -13.82 -27.27 -0.68
C ALA A 610 -12.82 -28.38 -1.02
N MET A 611 -11.55 -28.19 -0.67
CA MET A 611 -10.52 -29.24 -0.85
C MET A 611 -10.87 -30.49 -0.03
N ILE A 612 -11.23 -30.32 1.25
CA ILE A 612 -11.67 -31.41 2.11
C ILE A 612 -12.91 -32.09 1.53
N LYS A 613 -13.89 -31.31 1.10
CA LYS A 613 -15.13 -31.82 0.51
C LYS A 613 -14.86 -32.67 -0.73
N LEU A 614 -13.99 -32.23 -1.63
CA LEU A 614 -13.59 -33.01 -2.81
C LEU A 614 -12.82 -34.29 -2.40
N GLY A 615 -11.92 -34.17 -1.42
CA GLY A 615 -11.24 -35.31 -0.84
C GLY A 615 -12.22 -36.39 -0.30
N ASP A 616 -13.24 -35.93 0.45
CA ASP A 616 -14.30 -36.81 0.97
C ASP A 616 -15.13 -37.45 -0.17
N TRP A 617 -15.44 -36.68 -1.23
CA TRP A 617 -16.18 -37.23 -2.38
C TRP A 617 -15.40 -38.32 -3.09
N TYR A 618 -14.10 -38.16 -3.31
CA TYR A 618 -13.24 -39.17 -3.89
C TYR A 618 -13.02 -40.37 -2.92
N LYS A 619 -12.88 -40.10 -1.60
CA LYS A 619 -12.71 -41.17 -0.60
C LYS A 619 -13.98 -42.02 -0.50
N LEU A 620 -15.15 -41.44 -0.53
CA LEU A 620 -16.41 -42.11 -0.28
C LEU A 620 -17.09 -42.61 -1.58
N GLY A 621 -16.68 -42.13 -2.74
CA GLY A 621 -17.33 -42.40 -4.03
C GLY A 621 -18.69 -41.71 -4.16
N ILE A 622 -18.82 -40.47 -3.71
CA ILE A 622 -20.05 -39.65 -3.85
C ILE A 622 -20.04 -39.01 -5.23
N PHE A 623 -20.98 -39.38 -6.09
CA PHE A 623 -21.09 -38.94 -7.49
C PHE A 623 -19.91 -39.41 -8.40
N LEU A 624 -18.71 -39.38 -7.88
CA LEU A 624 -17.48 -39.84 -8.57
C LEU A 624 -17.13 -41.25 -8.18
N SER A 625 -16.37 -41.98 -9.03
CA SER A 625 -15.78 -43.27 -8.64
C SER A 625 -14.80 -43.04 -7.49
N ARG A 626 -14.78 -44.00 -6.55
CA ARG A 626 -13.80 -43.97 -5.44
C ARG A 626 -12.39 -43.93 -5.96
N ASN A 627 -11.62 -42.98 -5.48
CA ASN A 627 -10.21 -42.82 -5.83
C ASN A 627 -9.43 -42.25 -4.66
N ILE A 628 -8.73 -43.14 -3.93
CA ILE A 628 -7.99 -42.70 -2.73
C ILE A 628 -6.81 -41.81 -3.07
N ASP A 629 -6.18 -41.99 -4.23
CA ASP A 629 -5.02 -41.18 -4.62
C ASP A 629 -5.43 -39.73 -4.92
N LEU A 630 -6.59 -39.53 -5.52
CA LEU A 630 -7.16 -38.20 -5.69
C LEU A 630 -7.64 -37.59 -4.36
N ALA A 631 -8.21 -38.41 -3.47
CA ALA A 631 -8.56 -37.97 -2.12
C ALA A 631 -7.33 -37.48 -1.36
N ILE A 632 -6.22 -38.25 -1.38
CA ILE A 632 -4.96 -37.87 -0.77
C ILE A 632 -4.44 -36.56 -1.34
N LYS A 633 -4.45 -36.39 -2.68
CA LYS A 633 -4.00 -35.13 -3.33
C LYS A 633 -4.78 -33.92 -2.84
N TRP A 634 -6.09 -34.03 -2.67
CA TRP A 634 -6.91 -32.94 -2.17
C TRP A 634 -6.66 -32.64 -0.69
N TYR A 635 -6.51 -33.66 0.16
CA TYR A 635 -6.15 -33.45 1.55
C TYR A 635 -4.73 -32.91 1.71
N GLU A 636 -3.79 -33.30 0.84
CA GLU A 636 -2.43 -32.72 0.82
C GLU A 636 -2.45 -31.24 0.45
N LYS A 637 -3.33 -30.81 -0.47
CA LYS A 637 -3.55 -29.40 -0.76
C LYS A 637 -4.07 -28.64 0.47
N ALA A 638 -5.07 -29.21 1.17
CA ALA A 638 -5.58 -28.63 2.41
C ALA A 638 -4.51 -28.55 3.50
N ALA A 639 -3.75 -29.61 3.69
CA ALA A 639 -2.65 -29.65 4.66
C ALA A 639 -1.52 -28.66 4.32
N LYS A 640 -1.26 -28.35 3.05
CA LYS A 640 -0.32 -27.30 2.62
C LYS A 640 -0.77 -25.90 3.02
N GLU A 641 -2.07 -25.66 3.08
CA GLU A 641 -2.65 -24.40 3.59
C GLU A 641 -2.76 -24.42 5.14
N ASN A 642 -2.00 -25.31 5.81
CA ASN A 642 -1.92 -25.45 7.26
C ASN A 642 -3.26 -25.83 7.93
N ASP A 643 -4.08 -26.63 7.23
CA ASP A 643 -5.35 -27.09 7.76
C ASP A 643 -5.21 -28.36 8.63
N ILE A 644 -5.81 -28.28 9.81
CA ILE A 644 -5.78 -29.37 10.80
C ILE A 644 -6.61 -30.55 10.28
N GLU A 645 -7.84 -30.32 9.80
CA GLU A 645 -8.74 -31.40 9.36
C GLU A 645 -8.14 -32.17 8.17
N GLY A 646 -7.59 -31.47 7.17
CA GLY A 646 -6.90 -32.09 6.03
C GLY A 646 -5.72 -32.94 6.48
N THR A 647 -4.96 -32.48 7.48
CA THR A 647 -3.84 -33.22 8.05
C THR A 647 -4.32 -34.46 8.82
N GLU A 648 -5.37 -34.36 9.63
CA GLU A 648 -5.99 -35.48 10.33
C GLU A 648 -6.55 -36.55 9.36
N LYS A 649 -7.17 -36.13 8.24
CA LYS A 649 -7.64 -37.06 7.19
C LYS A 649 -6.50 -37.86 6.55
N LEU A 650 -5.32 -37.26 6.36
CA LEU A 650 -4.15 -37.96 5.85
C LEU A 650 -3.59 -38.97 6.88
N ILE A 651 -3.51 -38.59 8.15
CA ILE A 651 -3.14 -39.48 9.23
C ILE A 651 -4.08 -40.68 9.24
N GLU A 652 -5.39 -40.45 9.21
CA GLU A 652 -6.39 -41.52 9.19
C GLU A 652 -6.20 -42.53 8.04
N ILE A 653 -5.97 -42.01 6.82
CA ILE A 653 -5.76 -42.83 5.62
C ILE A 653 -4.54 -43.74 5.79
N TYR A 654 -3.41 -43.13 6.18
CA TYR A 654 -2.14 -43.91 6.28
C TYR A 654 -2.10 -44.82 7.49
N GLU A 655 -2.71 -44.44 8.62
CA GLU A 655 -2.80 -45.24 9.84
C GLU A 655 -3.71 -46.48 9.65
N LYS A 656 -4.93 -46.25 9.12
CA LYS A 656 -5.92 -47.31 8.93
C LYS A 656 -5.75 -48.08 7.63
N GLY A 657 -4.89 -47.62 6.72
CA GLY A 657 -4.68 -48.25 5.42
C GLY A 657 -5.88 -48.17 4.49
N ILE A 658 -6.64 -47.09 4.54
CA ILE A 658 -7.84 -46.89 3.71
C ILE A 658 -7.45 -46.92 2.22
N GLY A 659 -8.20 -47.72 1.44
CA GLY A 659 -7.92 -47.93 0.02
C GLY A 659 -6.56 -48.61 -0.26
N GLY A 660 -6.03 -49.37 0.71
CA GLY A 660 -4.76 -50.08 0.60
C GLY A 660 -3.50 -49.17 0.76
N ARG A 661 -3.65 -47.97 1.31
CA ARG A 661 -2.60 -46.94 1.41
C ARG A 661 -1.94 -46.90 2.81
N ARG A 662 -1.84 -47.99 3.53
CA ARG A 662 -1.16 -48.05 4.84
C ARG A 662 0.31 -47.61 4.71
N SER A 663 0.74 -46.69 5.56
CA SER A 663 2.14 -46.27 5.62
C SER A 663 2.43 -45.59 6.97
N ASP A 664 3.08 -46.31 7.84
CA ASP A 664 3.43 -45.82 9.18
C ASP A 664 4.38 -44.59 9.10
N ILE A 665 5.29 -44.58 8.10
CA ILE A 665 6.21 -43.44 7.87
C ILE A 665 5.45 -42.17 7.46
N LYS A 666 4.46 -42.28 6.59
CA LYS A 666 3.65 -41.12 6.20
C LYS A 666 2.71 -40.72 7.32
N ALA A 667 2.16 -41.65 8.06
CA ALA A 667 1.32 -41.33 9.21
C ALA A 667 2.08 -40.46 10.22
N ILE A 668 3.29 -40.91 10.64
CA ILE A 668 4.10 -40.14 11.60
C ILE A 668 4.56 -38.81 11.06
N TYR A 669 4.86 -38.67 9.74
CA TYR A 669 5.19 -37.42 9.10
C TYR A 669 4.06 -36.38 9.29
N TYR A 670 2.81 -36.78 9.05
CA TYR A 670 1.66 -35.90 9.24
C TYR A 670 1.32 -35.66 10.71
N VAL A 671 1.66 -36.61 11.63
CA VAL A 671 1.55 -36.35 13.07
C VAL A 671 2.49 -35.23 13.52
N PHE A 672 3.74 -35.22 13.06
CA PHE A 672 4.66 -34.11 13.34
C PHE A 672 4.14 -32.79 12.77
N LYS A 673 3.62 -32.82 11.54
CA LYS A 673 2.98 -31.63 10.97
C LYS A 673 1.75 -31.19 11.78
N LEU A 674 0.98 -32.11 12.33
CA LEU A 674 -0.14 -31.80 13.21
C LEU A 674 0.31 -31.16 14.53
N ILE A 675 1.46 -31.57 15.07
CA ILE A 675 2.05 -30.95 16.27
C ILE A 675 2.35 -29.48 16.01
N ASP A 676 2.86 -29.12 14.83
CA ASP A 676 3.15 -27.74 14.44
C ASP A 676 1.86 -26.89 14.31
N LEU A 677 0.74 -27.52 13.95
CA LEU A 677 -0.56 -26.84 13.76
C LEU A 677 -1.42 -26.83 15.04
N ASP A 678 -1.44 -27.93 15.74
CA ASP A 678 -2.16 -28.15 17.00
C ASP A 678 -1.35 -29.09 17.88
N ALA A 679 -0.58 -28.52 18.81
CA ALA A 679 0.35 -29.24 19.65
C ALA A 679 -0.36 -30.32 20.52
N LEU A 680 -1.57 -30.05 21.00
CA LEU A 680 -2.33 -30.96 21.83
C LEU A 680 -2.76 -32.20 21.04
N LYS A 681 -3.46 -32.02 19.92
CA LYS A 681 -3.92 -33.11 19.06
C LYS A 681 -2.75 -33.92 18.47
N GLY A 682 -1.69 -33.23 18.05
CA GLY A 682 -0.50 -33.87 17.52
C GLY A 682 0.22 -34.73 18.56
N LYS A 683 0.40 -34.21 19.78
CA LYS A 683 1.01 -34.93 20.90
C LYS A 683 0.15 -36.12 21.33
N GLU A 684 -1.18 -35.95 21.37
CA GLU A 684 -2.10 -37.05 21.65
C GLU A 684 -1.86 -38.27 20.72
N LYS A 685 -1.77 -38.02 19.42
CA LYS A 685 -1.47 -39.05 18.42
C LYS A 685 -0.07 -39.62 18.59
N LEU A 686 0.93 -38.77 18.85
CA LEU A 686 2.32 -39.22 19.04
C LEU A 686 2.49 -40.13 20.25
N VAL A 687 1.77 -39.88 21.35
CA VAL A 687 1.77 -40.77 22.51
C VAL A 687 1.45 -42.22 22.08
N TYR A 688 0.33 -42.38 21.37
CA TYR A 688 -0.06 -43.73 20.91
C TYR A 688 0.98 -44.36 19.99
N TYR A 689 1.59 -43.56 19.11
CA TYR A 689 2.62 -44.03 18.18
C TYR A 689 3.91 -44.44 18.90
N CYS A 690 4.31 -43.72 19.96
CA CYS A 690 5.45 -44.09 20.81
C CYS A 690 5.22 -45.41 21.55
N PHE A 691 4.00 -45.70 22.04
CA PHE A 691 3.68 -46.95 22.70
C PHE A 691 3.56 -48.16 21.75
N LYS A 692 3.20 -47.93 20.49
CA LYS A 692 2.99 -48.95 19.45
C LYS A 692 4.15 -49.13 18.49
N GLY A 693 5.13 -48.24 18.47
CA GLY A 693 6.20 -48.29 17.48
C GLY A 693 5.70 -47.99 16.03
N ILE A 694 4.72 -47.11 15.87
CA ILE A 694 4.17 -46.77 14.55
C ILE A 694 5.00 -45.69 13.89
N GLY A 695 5.82 -46.03 12.90
CA GLY A 695 6.67 -45.04 12.20
C GLY A 695 7.81 -44.47 13.06
N VAL A 696 7.86 -44.79 14.33
CA VAL A 696 8.90 -44.47 15.31
C VAL A 696 9.27 -45.73 16.06
N GLU A 697 10.45 -45.79 16.67
CA GLU A 697 10.78 -46.87 17.59
C GLU A 697 9.87 -46.85 18.81
N GLU A 698 9.48 -48.01 19.30
CA GLU A 698 8.70 -48.15 20.53
C GLU A 698 9.48 -47.52 21.69
N ASN A 699 8.91 -46.46 22.28
CA ASN A 699 9.51 -45.72 23.38
C ASN A 699 8.45 -45.27 24.39
N LYS A 700 8.24 -46.15 25.41
CA LYS A 700 7.24 -45.91 26.44
C LYS A 700 7.62 -44.73 27.36
N GLU A 701 8.92 -44.50 27.61
CA GLU A 701 9.38 -43.38 28.43
C GLU A 701 8.97 -42.05 27.78
N LYS A 702 9.25 -41.92 26.47
CA LYS A 702 8.82 -40.75 25.72
C LYS A 702 7.30 -40.58 25.66
N GLY A 703 6.59 -41.71 25.59
CA GLY A 703 5.13 -41.74 25.67
C GLY A 703 4.60 -41.17 27.01
N TYR A 704 5.21 -41.57 28.14
CA TYR A 704 4.84 -41.00 29.46
C TYR A 704 5.22 -39.52 29.60
N GLU A 705 6.39 -39.07 29.12
CA GLU A 705 6.77 -37.68 29.10
C GLU A 705 5.72 -36.82 28.35
N LEU A 706 5.28 -37.27 27.20
CA LEU A 706 4.25 -36.57 26.42
C LEU A 706 2.90 -36.54 27.14
N ILE A 707 2.52 -37.59 27.88
CA ILE A 707 1.29 -37.57 28.70
C ILE A 707 1.39 -36.53 29.81
N ASP A 708 2.55 -36.38 30.44
CA ASP A 708 2.76 -35.31 31.45
C ASP A 708 2.74 -33.95 30.86
N GLU A 709 3.37 -33.72 29.68
CA GLU A 709 3.26 -32.45 28.93
C GLU A 709 1.80 -32.13 28.56
N ILE A 710 1.02 -33.10 28.10
CA ILE A 710 -0.40 -32.95 27.79
C ILE A 710 -1.21 -32.58 29.04
N LYS A 711 -0.90 -33.20 30.17
CA LYS A 711 -1.56 -32.97 31.45
C LYS A 711 -1.39 -31.52 31.93
N GLU A 712 -0.26 -30.90 31.63
CA GLU A 712 -0.04 -29.47 31.91
C GLU A 712 -0.93 -28.56 31.03
N ILE A 713 -1.30 -28.99 29.83
CA ILE A 713 -2.13 -28.23 28.89
C ILE A 713 -3.62 -28.54 29.12
N ASP A 714 -4.00 -29.79 29.15
CA ASP A 714 -5.36 -30.31 29.29
C ASP A 714 -5.42 -31.64 30.07
N VAL A 715 -5.86 -31.56 31.32
CA VAL A 715 -6.00 -32.72 32.22
C VAL A 715 -7.04 -33.69 31.66
N GLY A 716 -8.13 -33.23 31.07
CA GLY A 716 -9.19 -34.07 30.50
C GLY A 716 -8.67 -34.94 29.34
N THR A 717 -7.89 -34.39 28.44
CA THR A 717 -7.22 -35.17 27.37
C THR A 717 -6.20 -36.13 27.91
N SER A 718 -5.43 -35.79 28.94
CA SER A 718 -4.50 -36.76 29.60
C SER A 718 -5.26 -37.93 30.18
N LYS A 719 -6.43 -37.73 30.79
CA LYS A 719 -7.31 -38.82 31.29
C LYS A 719 -7.87 -39.68 30.17
N TYR A 720 -8.29 -39.08 29.06
CA TYR A 720 -8.73 -39.79 27.86
C TYR A 720 -7.63 -40.71 27.34
N ILE A 721 -6.40 -40.23 27.18
CA ILE A 721 -5.25 -40.97 26.70
C ILE A 721 -4.95 -42.15 27.63
N LYS A 722 -4.93 -41.94 28.96
CA LYS A 722 -4.70 -42.98 29.92
C LYS A 722 -5.74 -44.10 29.80
N GLY A 723 -7.02 -43.74 29.71
CA GLY A 723 -8.10 -44.70 29.52
C GLY A 723 -7.94 -45.47 28.21
N TYR A 724 -7.62 -44.78 27.11
CA TYR A 724 -7.44 -45.36 25.78
C TYR A 724 -6.24 -46.35 25.69
N LEU A 725 -5.09 -45.98 26.27
CA LEU A 725 -3.91 -46.84 26.31
C LEU A 725 -4.17 -48.11 27.15
N GLY A 726 -4.88 -47.99 28.26
CA GLY A 726 -5.32 -49.12 29.07
C GLY A 726 -6.29 -50.05 28.33
N GLU A 727 -7.28 -49.47 27.62
CA GLU A 727 -8.19 -50.22 26.74
C GLU A 727 -7.46 -50.98 25.65
N GLN A 728 -6.39 -50.42 25.09
CA GLN A 728 -5.55 -51.08 24.08
C GLN A 728 -4.51 -52.07 24.67
N GLY A 729 -4.43 -52.20 26.01
CA GLY A 729 -3.47 -53.02 26.72
C GLY A 729 -2.00 -52.58 26.59
N LEU A 730 -1.79 -51.26 26.34
CA LEU A 730 -0.46 -50.66 26.17
C LEU A 730 0.15 -50.21 27.50
N ILE A 731 -0.69 -49.98 28.49
CA ILE A 731 -0.31 -49.70 29.89
C ILE A 731 -1.05 -50.69 30.79
N ASP A 732 -0.44 -51.02 31.89
CA ASP A 732 -0.98 -52.02 32.83
C ASP A 732 -1.89 -51.31 33.86
N ILE A 733 -3.18 -51.19 33.52
CA ILE A 733 -4.25 -50.67 34.38
C ILE A 733 -5.46 -51.61 34.30
N ASP A 734 -6.16 -51.77 35.40
CA ASP A 734 -7.33 -52.62 35.42
C ASP A 734 -8.57 -51.99 34.78
N LYS A 735 -9.63 -52.80 34.61
CA LYS A 735 -10.87 -52.35 33.96
C LYS A 735 -11.59 -51.24 34.72
N ASP A 736 -11.49 -51.18 36.01
CA ASP A 736 -12.15 -50.18 36.84
C ASP A 736 -11.35 -48.85 36.74
N GLU A 737 -10.03 -48.94 36.62
CA GLU A 737 -9.19 -47.76 36.40
C GLU A 737 -9.35 -47.16 34.98
N ILE A 738 -9.58 -48.03 33.96
CA ILE A 738 -9.94 -47.58 32.60
C ILE A 738 -11.25 -46.76 32.64
N ILE A 739 -12.31 -47.34 33.27
CA ILE A 739 -13.61 -46.71 33.42
C ILE A 739 -13.49 -45.38 34.17
N LYS A 740 -12.72 -45.38 35.28
CA LYS A 740 -12.48 -44.20 36.08
C LYS A 740 -11.79 -43.07 35.27
N SER A 741 -10.78 -43.42 34.48
CA SER A 741 -10.06 -42.47 33.66
C SER A 741 -10.99 -41.78 32.64
N TYR A 742 -11.85 -42.54 32.00
CA TYR A 742 -12.85 -41.93 31.08
C TYR A 742 -13.90 -41.09 31.83
N ARG A 743 -14.37 -41.49 33.02
CA ARG A 743 -15.31 -40.68 33.81
C ARG A 743 -14.65 -39.38 34.28
N ASP A 744 -13.45 -39.45 34.80
CA ASP A 744 -12.67 -38.25 35.18
C ASP A 744 -12.55 -37.30 33.98
N GLY A 745 -12.30 -37.81 32.76
CA GLY A 745 -12.22 -37.04 31.54
C GLY A 745 -13.55 -36.39 31.16
N ILE A 746 -14.68 -37.09 31.34
CA ILE A 746 -16.02 -36.55 31.12
C ILE A 746 -16.30 -35.37 32.08
N GLU A 747 -16.01 -35.55 33.39
CA GLU A 747 -16.16 -34.53 34.39
C GLU A 747 -15.32 -33.26 34.08
N LEU A 748 -14.15 -33.46 33.41
CA LEU A 748 -13.28 -32.37 32.95
C LEU A 748 -13.65 -31.82 31.56
N GLY A 749 -14.78 -32.27 30.98
CA GLY A 749 -15.31 -31.73 29.74
C GLY A 749 -14.75 -32.35 28.43
N ASN A 750 -13.98 -33.41 28.52
CA ASN A 750 -13.47 -34.09 27.32
C ASN A 750 -14.55 -34.95 26.66
N LEU A 751 -15.05 -34.51 25.50
CA LEU A 751 -16.15 -35.12 24.74
C LEU A 751 -15.81 -36.49 24.17
N GLU A 752 -14.56 -36.76 23.82
CA GLU A 752 -14.13 -38.07 23.28
C GLU A 752 -14.30 -39.19 24.31
N CYS A 753 -14.19 -38.86 25.59
CA CYS A 753 -14.42 -39.79 26.67
C CYS A 753 -15.83 -40.40 26.67
N TYR A 754 -16.86 -39.64 26.32
CA TYR A 754 -18.22 -40.14 26.18
C TYR A 754 -18.30 -41.32 25.19
N GLY A 755 -17.72 -41.13 24.02
CA GLY A 755 -17.72 -42.10 22.94
C GLY A 755 -16.96 -43.36 23.28
N GLN A 756 -15.79 -43.24 23.90
CA GLN A 756 -14.93 -44.36 24.27
C GLN A 756 -15.50 -45.14 25.45
N LEU A 757 -15.96 -44.44 26.51
CA LEU A 757 -16.57 -45.10 27.66
C LEU A 757 -17.85 -45.87 27.27
N ALA A 758 -18.73 -45.26 26.50
CA ALA A 758 -19.93 -45.92 26.00
C ALA A 758 -19.57 -47.19 25.23
N ALA A 759 -18.60 -47.10 24.28
CA ALA A 759 -18.15 -48.24 23.51
C ALA A 759 -17.46 -49.31 24.36
N TYR A 760 -16.62 -48.92 25.30
CA TYR A 760 -15.92 -49.84 26.21
C TYR A 760 -16.89 -50.64 27.08
N LEU A 761 -17.87 -49.97 27.73
CA LEU A 761 -18.91 -50.60 28.53
C LEU A 761 -19.82 -51.50 27.69
N TYR A 762 -20.14 -51.05 26.45
CA TYR A 762 -20.99 -51.80 25.52
C TYR A 762 -20.32 -53.10 25.05
N ASN A 763 -19.05 -53.07 24.67
CA ASN A 763 -18.33 -54.19 24.08
C ASN A 763 -17.89 -55.22 25.13
N ASN A 764 -17.54 -54.79 26.35
CA ASN A 764 -16.96 -55.69 27.34
C ASN A 764 -17.96 -56.54 28.13
N LYS A 765 -19.28 -56.41 27.87
CA LYS A 765 -20.35 -57.20 28.54
C LYS A 765 -20.19 -57.38 30.07
N LEU A 766 -19.60 -56.39 30.72
CA LEU A 766 -19.27 -56.41 32.16
C LEU A 766 -20.54 -56.31 32.98
N ASN A 767 -21.02 -57.44 33.56
CA ASN A 767 -22.23 -57.62 34.35
C ASN A 767 -23.54 -57.24 33.69
N LYS A 768 -24.36 -58.24 33.39
CA LYS A 768 -25.44 -58.29 32.43
C LYS A 768 -26.57 -57.22 32.52
N ASN A 769 -26.71 -56.45 33.55
CA ASN A 769 -27.85 -55.52 33.60
C ASN A 769 -27.54 -54.03 33.93
N ASN A 770 -26.54 -53.71 34.79
CA ASN A 770 -26.30 -52.32 35.20
C ASN A 770 -25.34 -51.54 34.27
N LYS A 771 -24.26 -52.12 33.80
CA LYS A 771 -23.26 -51.42 32.95
C LYS A 771 -23.75 -51.24 31.52
N TYR A 772 -24.66 -52.08 31.07
CA TYR A 772 -25.30 -51.95 29.77
C TYR A 772 -26.28 -50.75 29.72
N LYS A 773 -27.05 -50.58 30.78
CA LYS A 773 -27.92 -49.43 30.98
C LYS A 773 -27.08 -48.13 31.08
N GLU A 774 -25.98 -48.16 31.80
CA GLU A 774 -25.02 -47.07 31.89
C GLU A 774 -24.42 -46.71 30.53
N ALA A 775 -23.99 -47.67 29.71
CA ALA A 775 -23.51 -47.40 28.35
C ALA A 775 -24.54 -46.69 27.48
N PHE A 776 -25.81 -47.07 27.62
CA PHE A 776 -26.92 -46.42 26.88
C PHE A 776 -27.18 -45.01 27.40
N GLU A 777 -27.17 -44.74 28.69
CA GLU A 777 -27.32 -43.45 29.33
C GLU A 777 -26.21 -42.49 28.89
N ILE A 778 -24.95 -42.92 28.94
CA ILE A 778 -23.78 -42.18 28.46
C ILE A 778 -23.89 -41.92 26.94
N SER A 779 -24.39 -42.87 26.16
CA SER A 779 -24.57 -42.69 24.73
C SER A 779 -25.68 -41.68 24.40
N MET A 780 -26.74 -41.62 25.20
CA MET A 780 -27.82 -40.61 25.06
C MET A 780 -27.26 -39.19 25.35
N GLU A 781 -26.49 -39.06 26.45
CA GLU A 781 -25.88 -37.78 26.79
C GLU A 781 -24.86 -37.35 25.75
N GLY A 782 -23.91 -38.18 25.40
CA GLY A 782 -22.90 -37.87 24.38
C GLY A 782 -23.49 -37.63 22.99
N GLN A 783 -24.63 -38.26 22.62
CA GLN A 783 -25.35 -37.98 21.40
C GLN A 783 -25.92 -36.56 21.41
N SER A 784 -26.45 -36.10 22.54
CA SER A 784 -26.94 -34.72 22.67
C SER A 784 -25.84 -33.67 22.53
N LEU A 785 -24.64 -34.02 22.92
CA LEU A 785 -23.40 -33.24 22.75
C LEU A 785 -22.73 -33.41 21.38
N GLY A 786 -23.33 -34.19 20.47
CA GLY A 786 -22.87 -34.34 19.08
C GLY A 786 -21.84 -35.45 18.84
N VAL A 787 -21.50 -36.26 19.83
CA VAL A 787 -20.51 -37.36 19.70
C VAL A 787 -21.03 -38.45 18.78
N ASN A 788 -20.41 -38.64 17.62
CA ASN A 788 -20.86 -39.60 16.59
C ASN A 788 -20.79 -41.07 17.03
N LYS A 789 -19.83 -41.42 17.84
CA LYS A 789 -19.68 -42.76 18.40
C LYS A 789 -20.79 -43.09 19.38
N CYS A 790 -21.20 -42.15 20.21
CA CYS A 790 -22.38 -42.28 21.06
C CYS A 790 -23.67 -42.43 20.26
N LYS A 791 -23.83 -41.65 19.19
CA LYS A 791 -24.95 -41.72 18.27
C LYS A 791 -25.07 -43.09 17.58
N TYR A 792 -23.93 -43.68 17.22
CA TYR A 792 -23.87 -45.02 16.67
C TYR A 792 -24.40 -46.04 17.67
N ILE A 793 -23.87 -46.07 18.91
CA ILE A 793 -24.27 -47.02 19.96
C ILE A 793 -25.77 -46.89 20.26
N PHE A 794 -26.23 -45.65 20.42
CA PHE A 794 -27.65 -45.38 20.65
C PHE A 794 -28.53 -45.93 19.50
N LEU A 795 -28.21 -45.63 18.25
CA LEU A 795 -28.99 -46.09 17.10
C LEU A 795 -28.91 -47.59 16.94
N LYS A 796 -27.77 -48.20 17.24
CA LYS A 796 -27.57 -49.66 17.20
C LYS A 796 -28.48 -50.42 18.22
N GLU A 797 -28.55 -49.89 19.43
CA GLU A 797 -29.41 -50.46 20.46
C GLU A 797 -30.92 -50.24 20.12
N ARG A 798 -31.27 -49.06 19.68
CA ARG A 798 -32.62 -48.78 19.26
C ARG A 798 -33.08 -49.69 18.09
N LEU A 799 -32.16 -49.99 17.16
CA LEU A 799 -32.42 -50.94 16.08
C LEU A 799 -32.67 -52.35 16.62
N LYS A 800 -31.91 -52.85 17.61
CA LYS A 800 -32.11 -54.15 18.22
C LYS A 800 -33.48 -54.25 18.93
N GLU A 801 -33.88 -53.22 19.67
CA GLU A 801 -35.20 -53.19 20.33
C GLU A 801 -36.34 -53.34 19.32
N ILE A 802 -36.27 -52.68 18.18
CA ILE A 802 -37.32 -52.70 17.17
C ILE A 802 -37.29 -54.02 16.37
N GLN A 803 -36.14 -54.62 16.14
CA GLN A 803 -35.98 -55.87 15.39
C GLN A 803 -36.69 -57.06 16.01
N SER A 804 -37.05 -57.01 17.29
CA SER A 804 -37.75 -58.06 17.99
C SER A 804 -39.14 -58.40 17.41
N SER A 805 -39.75 -57.50 16.59
CA SER A 805 -41.09 -57.66 16.00
C SER A 805 -41.17 -58.56 14.75
N GLY A 806 -40.05 -58.90 14.12
CA GLY A 806 -40.03 -59.73 12.91
C GLY A 806 -40.46 -59.10 11.60
N ILE A 807 -41.06 -57.87 11.65
CA ILE A 807 -41.53 -57.13 10.49
C ILE A 807 -40.68 -55.85 10.34
N VAL A 808 -40.27 -55.56 9.11
CA VAL A 808 -39.52 -54.31 8.83
C VAL A 808 -40.46 -53.11 8.99
N THR A 809 -40.19 -52.28 9.98
CA THR A 809 -41.01 -51.10 10.26
C THR A 809 -40.41 -49.82 9.59
N VAL A 810 -41.22 -48.77 9.42
CA VAL A 810 -40.74 -47.46 8.92
C VAL A 810 -39.67 -46.90 9.85
N GLU A 811 -39.84 -47.06 11.17
CA GLU A 811 -38.84 -46.60 12.16
C GLU A 811 -37.50 -47.33 11.98
N GLU A 812 -37.53 -48.65 11.72
CA GLU A 812 -36.34 -49.44 11.42
C GLU A 812 -35.57 -48.92 10.21
N LEU A 813 -36.27 -48.60 9.12
CA LEU A 813 -35.68 -48.02 7.90
C LEU A 813 -35.08 -46.63 8.15
N ILE A 814 -35.76 -45.83 8.97
CA ILE A 814 -35.24 -44.49 9.36
C ILE A 814 -33.91 -44.64 10.15
N ILE A 815 -33.84 -45.58 11.08
CA ILE A 815 -32.64 -45.88 11.89
C ILE A 815 -31.51 -46.35 10.97
N VAL A 816 -31.76 -47.33 10.09
CA VAL A 816 -30.77 -47.85 9.12
C VAL A 816 -30.25 -46.72 8.23
N LYS A 817 -31.10 -45.83 7.75
CA LYS A 817 -30.69 -44.64 7.01
C LYS A 817 -29.81 -43.64 7.83
N LYS A 818 -30.14 -43.49 9.14
CA LYS A 818 -29.32 -42.66 10.05
C LYS A 818 -27.97 -43.32 10.33
N LEU A 819 -27.90 -44.65 10.50
CA LEU A 819 -26.67 -45.40 10.64
C LEU A 819 -25.79 -45.27 9.40
N GLY A 820 -26.34 -45.43 8.20
CA GLY A 820 -25.59 -45.27 6.95
C GLY A 820 -24.94 -43.89 6.80
N LYS A 821 -25.54 -42.82 7.35
CA LYS A 821 -24.96 -41.47 7.36
C LYS A 821 -23.72 -41.38 8.27
N LEU A 822 -23.54 -42.26 9.26
CA LEU A 822 -22.40 -42.22 10.16
C LEU A 822 -21.11 -42.73 9.48
N ILE A 823 -21.21 -43.50 8.41
CA ILE A 823 -20.06 -43.93 7.58
C ILE A 823 -19.34 -42.66 7.05
N ASN A 824 -20.10 -41.68 6.55
CA ASN A 824 -19.56 -40.43 6.01
C ASN A 824 -18.96 -39.53 7.10
N ARG A 825 -19.17 -39.91 8.37
CA ARG A 825 -18.62 -39.20 9.55
C ARG A 825 -17.48 -39.95 10.20
N GLY A 826 -16.96 -41.00 9.53
CA GLY A 826 -15.80 -41.79 9.98
C GLY A 826 -16.11 -42.92 10.97
N VAL A 827 -17.39 -43.23 11.24
CA VAL A 827 -17.80 -44.34 12.10
C VAL A 827 -17.98 -45.59 11.21
N TYR A 828 -16.90 -46.26 10.87
CA TYR A 828 -16.89 -47.37 9.90
C TYR A 828 -17.42 -48.69 10.46
N GLU A 829 -17.41 -48.88 11.78
CA GLU A 829 -17.97 -50.05 12.47
C GLU A 829 -19.44 -50.30 12.10
N VAL A 830 -20.16 -49.24 11.75
CA VAL A 830 -21.55 -49.30 11.27
C VAL A 830 -21.70 -50.18 10.04
N ILE A 831 -20.66 -50.34 9.21
CA ILE A 831 -20.73 -51.07 7.95
C ILE A 831 -21.06 -52.54 8.22
N ASN A 832 -20.42 -53.18 9.21
CA ASN A 832 -20.66 -54.55 9.56
C ASN A 832 -22.09 -54.77 10.07
N ASP A 833 -22.60 -53.85 10.91
CA ASP A 833 -24.01 -53.92 11.41
C ASP A 833 -25.02 -53.76 10.28
N LEU A 834 -24.74 -52.91 9.29
CA LEU A 834 -25.60 -52.78 8.14
C LEU A 834 -25.52 -53.97 7.21
N ILE A 835 -24.37 -54.59 7.01
CA ILE A 835 -24.21 -55.84 6.26
C ILE A 835 -25.02 -56.94 6.93
N GLU A 836 -24.89 -57.13 8.26
CA GLU A 836 -25.67 -58.10 9.03
C GLU A 836 -27.17 -57.83 8.93
N TRP A 837 -27.62 -56.59 9.01
CA TRP A 837 -29.01 -56.21 8.86
C TRP A 837 -29.55 -56.56 7.48
N TYR A 838 -28.84 -56.23 6.38
CA TYR A 838 -29.25 -56.54 5.00
C TYR A 838 -29.29 -58.08 4.78
N ASN A 839 -28.36 -58.83 5.38
CA ASN A 839 -28.35 -60.27 5.32
C ASN A 839 -29.57 -60.89 6.04
N THR A 840 -29.88 -60.48 7.27
CA THR A 840 -30.90 -61.06 8.11
C THR A 840 -32.32 -60.70 7.65
N ARG A 841 -32.50 -59.53 7.09
CA ARG A 841 -33.81 -59.05 6.63
C ARG A 841 -34.17 -59.42 5.19
N ARG A 842 -33.27 -60.16 4.49
CA ARG A 842 -33.42 -60.60 3.10
C ARG A 842 -33.84 -59.44 2.19
N SER A 843 -33.28 -58.27 2.37
CA SER A 843 -33.52 -57.12 1.52
C SER A 843 -33.26 -57.51 0.07
N GLN A 844 -34.23 -57.26 -0.84
CA GLN A 844 -34.08 -57.55 -2.27
C GLN A 844 -33.04 -56.65 -2.96
N ASP A 845 -32.51 -55.63 -2.26
CA ASP A 845 -31.56 -54.70 -2.82
C ASP A 845 -30.12 -55.18 -2.64
N LYS A 846 -29.78 -56.15 -3.50
CA LYS A 846 -28.40 -56.72 -3.54
C LYS A 846 -27.37 -55.64 -3.87
N THR A 847 -27.76 -54.53 -4.54
CA THR A 847 -26.85 -53.45 -4.93
C THR A 847 -26.28 -52.77 -3.69
N ILE A 848 -27.11 -52.44 -2.71
CA ILE A 848 -26.70 -51.81 -1.46
C ILE A 848 -25.83 -52.74 -0.64
N TYR A 849 -26.16 -54.05 -0.59
CA TYR A 849 -25.38 -55.05 0.13
C TYR A 849 -23.95 -55.17 -0.44
N TYR A 850 -23.80 -55.27 -1.76
CA TYR A 850 -22.48 -55.33 -2.40
C TYR A 850 -21.68 -54.03 -2.22
N ASP A 851 -22.34 -52.85 -2.33
CA ASP A 851 -21.68 -51.57 -2.06
C ASP A 851 -21.16 -51.48 -0.62
N LEU A 852 -21.93 -51.97 0.37
CA LEU A 852 -21.48 -52.04 1.76
C LEU A 852 -20.27 -52.98 1.95
N GLN A 853 -20.30 -54.17 1.27
CA GLN A 853 -19.13 -55.08 1.32
C GLN A 853 -17.87 -54.43 0.69
N GLU A 854 -18.01 -53.77 -0.44
CA GLU A 854 -16.89 -53.02 -1.06
C GLU A 854 -16.40 -51.92 -0.16
N LYS A 855 -17.29 -51.19 0.51
CA LYS A 855 -16.92 -50.17 1.50
C LYS A 855 -16.18 -50.78 2.69
N ALA A 856 -16.61 -51.95 3.18
CA ALA A 856 -15.99 -52.63 4.29
C ALA A 856 -14.53 -53.00 3.99
N ILE A 857 -14.26 -53.48 2.78
CA ILE A 857 -12.90 -53.79 2.32
C ILE A 857 -12.08 -52.52 2.12
N TYR A 858 -12.69 -51.53 1.44
CA TYR A 858 -12.02 -50.27 1.15
C TYR A 858 -11.59 -49.49 2.41
N PHE A 859 -12.45 -49.48 3.43
CA PHE A 859 -12.16 -48.84 4.72
C PHE A 859 -11.40 -49.78 5.71
N ASN A 860 -10.97 -50.95 5.24
CA ASN A 860 -10.25 -51.95 6.02
C ASN A 860 -11.01 -52.44 7.28
N VAL A 861 -12.35 -52.52 7.20
CA VAL A 861 -13.22 -53.03 8.27
C VAL A 861 -13.26 -54.56 8.28
N ILE A 862 -13.21 -55.16 7.08
CA ILE A 862 -13.08 -56.63 6.88
C ILE A 862 -11.91 -56.90 5.93
N LYS A 863 -11.28 -58.10 6.08
CA LYS A 863 -10.23 -58.53 5.15
C LYS A 863 -10.83 -58.98 3.83
N SER A 864 -10.10 -58.77 2.72
CA SER A 864 -10.55 -59.12 1.37
C SER A 864 -10.87 -60.62 1.22
N GLU A 865 -10.27 -61.48 2.07
CA GLU A 865 -10.49 -62.93 2.10
C GLU A 865 -11.83 -63.33 2.72
N GLU A 866 -12.42 -62.50 3.58
CA GLU A 866 -13.72 -62.73 4.22
C GLU A 866 -14.92 -62.45 3.30
N ARG A 867 -14.68 -61.96 2.06
CA ARG A 867 -15.71 -61.66 1.06
C ARG A 867 -16.45 -62.90 0.51
N LEU A 868 -15.89 -64.10 0.68
CA LEU A 868 -16.37 -65.32 0.07
C LEU A 868 -17.20 -66.23 1.02
N GLN A 869 -17.40 -65.83 2.27
CA GLN A 869 -18.33 -66.46 3.21
C GLN A 869 -19.67 -65.68 3.29
#